data_721d7095817220089f96d1e1bea1f07a
#
_entry.id   721d7095817220089f96d1e1bea1f07a
#
_cell.length_a   1.000
_cell.length_b   1.000
_cell.length_c   1.000
_cell.angle_alpha   90.00
_cell.angle_beta   90.00
_cell.angle_gamma   90.00
#
_symmetry.space_group_name_H-M   'P 1'
#
loop_
_entity.id
_entity.type
_entity.pdbx_description
1 polymer ?
#
loop_
_entity_poly.entity_id
_entity_poly.type
_entity_poly.pdbx_seq_one_letter_code
_entity_poly.pdbx_strand_id
1 'polypeptide(L)'
;MRIPAHIIPLLALATALPGLLTPSAVAAPPAASIYETDIQPLLVARCGRCHANGKRKGKLDLGSLAGIQRGSESGAVVVPGKPKKSLLVEVLSEGSMPPDGKNRPTKAEVARITDWVRQGARTRYGAFNVKAMLTQEDVLPILFTRCVVCHGGRQQKGGLDLRTRQSMLKGGKSGPAIVPGKPDASLLVKKIHDRDMPPPRLLVDFGIRPVEAGEFEAIRGWIAAGAPRIDVTPDVATSQNDPLVSNEDRAFWSFRTPVKPAVPRLNDKTLAADVANPIDAFLLRALEAKSLKYSALADRLTLVRRVAFDLTGLPPTWKEVETYLGDKQPGAYSRMVDRYLASSHYGERWGRYWLDLAGYADSEGKRSADPIRPHSWRYRDYVIRAFNADKPYDRFLLEQIAGDELADYAGAETITEQLRDNLVATGFLRQAPDGTGSDIVNTVVERFEVVIDEIDVLGSSVLGLTIKCAQCHSHKYDPIPQRDYYRLVAVFGGAYDVYDWLKPSFVPGQTKSKAVGRVLPYLTSTEQQQHKVARAAVEKQIAAVKKALTDRQATLQKQHAEKRLAGLPEAIRGDLRKMLATPKGERDTVQKYLAGKFEKRLTITTAALKKQNPQFKKLTTTTNDRVKKLQAELPAEPQIRALWDRGEPSPTWLFRRGQYNKPGHRIGPGVPSVLTDGRTPFAARPPWPGARSTGRRLALARWLVDPDHPLTARVMVNRIWFHHFGRGLVETLSNFGNAGTRPSHPQLLDWLARTLIEEKWSIKQMHRVMMNSNAYRQLSAIRPAAEEVDPENRLLWRMPLKRMEAEVIRDSILAVAGRLHDSPFGPPDPVDVRPDGLVTSRESPDGWRRSIYIRHRRKHMPTILETFDLPQMIPNCVERPDSTVASQALHLFNDTMIRSLADSFAERVAREAGKQPYKQIERSYQLAMGRMPSDAEREIGLAALEELTRLWRLRRQEPGTTDKTSKKTPPSQRALSTYCHTLLNSAGFLFID
;
A
#
# COMPACT_ATOMS: atom_id res chain seq x y z
N MET A 1 -61.01 -13.78 7.86
CA MET A 1 -62.37 -13.26 8.10
C MET A 1 -62.54 -12.05 7.21
N ARG A 2 -63.24 -12.24 6.12
CA ARG A 2 -64.14 -11.38 5.33
C ARG A 2 -63.85 -9.88 5.20
N ILE A 3 -63.63 -9.51 3.96
CA ILE A 3 -63.83 -8.26 3.23
C ILE A 3 -65.29 -7.75 3.39
N PRO A 4 -65.65 -6.44 3.18
CA PRO A 4 -66.07 -6.11 1.84
C PRO A 4 -65.64 -4.73 1.27
N ALA A 5 -65.68 -4.67 -0.04
CA ALA A 5 -65.58 -3.55 -0.95
C ALA A 5 -66.89 -2.82 -1.15
N HIS A 6 -66.86 -1.53 -1.65
CA HIS A 6 -67.89 -0.89 -2.49
C HIS A 6 -67.20 0.33 -3.18
N ILE A 7 -66.99 0.32 -4.47
CA ILE A 7 -67.86 0.66 -5.65
C ILE A 7 -67.86 2.18 -5.98
N ILE A 8 -67.41 2.44 -7.16
CA ILE A 8 -67.36 3.63 -8.00
C ILE A 8 -68.76 4.22 -8.34
N PRO A 9 -68.89 5.51 -8.76
CA PRO A 9 -68.93 5.71 -10.22
C PRO A 9 -68.22 6.93 -10.79
N LEU A 10 -67.89 6.77 -12.11
CA LEU A 10 -67.49 7.77 -13.08
C LEU A 10 -68.42 8.97 -13.21
N LEU A 11 -67.82 10.14 -13.47
CA LEU A 11 -68.44 11.12 -14.39
C LEU A 11 -67.32 11.81 -15.20
N ALA A 12 -67.43 11.66 -16.50
CA ALA A 12 -66.63 12.35 -17.51
C ALA A 12 -67.13 13.78 -17.72
N LEU A 13 -66.24 14.76 -17.72
CA LEU A 13 -66.51 16.06 -18.35
C LEU A 13 -65.23 16.49 -19.11
N ALA A 14 -65.35 16.50 -20.38
CA ALA A 14 -64.39 17.06 -21.30
C ALA A 14 -64.46 18.60 -21.23
N THR A 15 -63.28 19.24 -20.92
CA THR A 15 -63.06 20.64 -21.30
C THR A 15 -61.68 20.80 -21.90
N ALA A 16 -61.65 21.27 -23.11
CA ALA A 16 -60.48 21.61 -23.87
C ALA A 16 -59.72 22.73 -23.19
N LEU A 17 -58.39 22.53 -22.98
CA LEU A 17 -57.45 23.57 -22.62
C LEU A 17 -56.44 23.76 -23.77
N PRO A 18 -56.04 25.02 -24.03
CA PRO A 18 -55.10 25.31 -25.11
C PRO A 18 -53.66 24.94 -24.74
N GLY A 19 -52.90 24.52 -25.75
CA GLY A 19 -51.52 24.07 -25.63
C GLY A 19 -50.61 25.09 -24.91
N LEU A 20 -50.10 24.71 -23.77
CA LEU A 20 -48.94 25.32 -23.16
C LEU A 20 -47.69 24.80 -23.92
N LEU A 21 -47.16 25.64 -24.77
CA LEU A 21 -45.81 25.55 -25.31
C LEU A 21 -44.85 25.54 -24.08
N THR A 22 -44.25 24.39 -23.80
CA THR A 22 -43.09 24.32 -22.90
C THR A 22 -41.98 25.14 -23.55
N PRO A 23 -41.40 26.14 -22.83
CA PRO A 23 -40.24 26.82 -23.38
C PRO A 23 -39.11 25.77 -23.46
N SER A 24 -38.62 25.56 -24.68
CA SER A 24 -37.34 24.84 -24.89
C SER A 24 -36.31 25.50 -23.98
N ALA A 25 -35.79 24.75 -23.02
CA ALA A 25 -34.71 25.23 -22.17
C ALA A 25 -33.56 25.60 -23.12
N VAL A 26 -33.39 26.89 -23.36
CA VAL A 26 -32.19 27.42 -24.00
C VAL A 26 -31.05 26.99 -23.10
N ALA A 27 -30.23 26.08 -23.57
CA ALA A 27 -29.02 25.65 -22.87
C ALA A 27 -28.23 26.92 -22.52
N ALA A 28 -27.93 27.11 -21.23
CA ALA A 28 -27.08 28.19 -20.78
C ALA A 28 -25.79 28.18 -21.63
N PRO A 29 -25.30 29.32 -22.12
CA PRO A 29 -24.10 29.36 -22.93
C PRO A 29 -22.96 28.68 -22.12
N PRO A 30 -22.12 27.87 -22.77
CA PRO A 30 -21.01 27.19 -22.07
C PRO A 30 -20.17 28.24 -21.34
N ALA A 31 -19.81 27.94 -20.11
CA ALA A 31 -18.96 28.82 -19.30
C ALA A 31 -17.72 29.22 -20.10
N ALA A 32 -17.36 30.49 -20.07
CA ALA A 32 -16.26 31.03 -20.87
C ALA A 32 -14.95 30.35 -20.45
N SER A 33 -14.23 29.78 -21.43
CA SER A 33 -12.93 29.15 -21.22
C SER A 33 -11.94 30.11 -20.56
N ILE A 34 -11.18 29.62 -19.58
CA ILE A 34 -10.14 30.35 -18.85
C ILE A 34 -8.77 29.83 -19.26
N TYR A 35 -7.79 30.73 -19.42
CA TYR A 35 -6.45 30.36 -19.87
C TYR A 35 -5.84 29.25 -19.02
N GLU A 36 -5.81 29.43 -17.70
CA GLU A 36 -5.07 28.56 -16.77
C GLU A 36 -5.66 27.15 -16.67
N THR A 37 -6.97 27.02 -16.76
CA THR A 37 -7.67 25.75 -16.57
C THR A 37 -7.97 25.04 -17.89
N ASP A 38 -8.28 25.77 -18.95
CA ASP A 38 -8.83 25.21 -20.18
C ASP A 38 -7.85 25.27 -21.36
N ILE A 39 -7.03 26.31 -21.43
CA ILE A 39 -6.18 26.61 -22.60
C ILE A 39 -4.72 26.26 -22.37
N GLN A 40 -4.16 26.67 -21.24
CA GLN A 40 -2.75 26.40 -20.92
C GLN A 40 -2.44 24.89 -20.94
N PRO A 41 -3.26 23.99 -20.37
CA PRO A 41 -3.03 22.57 -20.46
C PRO A 41 -2.95 22.03 -21.89
N LEU A 42 -3.85 22.51 -22.77
CA LEU A 42 -3.84 22.17 -24.19
C LEU A 42 -2.56 22.63 -24.89
N LEU A 43 -2.17 23.90 -24.68
CA LEU A 43 -0.97 24.47 -25.27
C LEU A 43 0.31 23.76 -24.79
N VAL A 44 0.38 23.44 -23.50
CA VAL A 44 1.51 22.70 -22.95
C VAL A 44 1.57 21.27 -23.51
N ALA A 45 0.43 20.58 -23.61
CA ALA A 45 0.35 19.23 -24.11
C ALA A 45 0.71 19.13 -25.60
N ARG A 46 0.23 20.06 -26.44
CA ARG A 46 0.38 20.00 -27.89
C ARG A 46 1.62 20.75 -28.40
N CYS A 47 1.96 21.87 -27.78
CA CYS A 47 2.99 22.80 -28.25
C CYS A 47 4.21 22.89 -27.30
N GLY A 48 4.10 22.37 -26.08
CA GLY A 48 5.08 22.54 -25.02
C GLY A 48 6.46 21.93 -25.30
N ARG A 49 6.55 20.97 -26.23
CA ARG A 49 7.81 20.40 -26.67
C ARG A 49 8.78 21.44 -27.23
N CYS A 50 8.27 22.50 -27.87
CA CYS A 50 9.06 23.56 -28.49
C CYS A 50 8.84 24.91 -27.81
N HIS A 51 7.65 25.19 -27.26
CA HIS A 51 7.21 26.50 -26.81
C HIS A 51 6.79 26.55 -25.33
N ALA A 52 7.28 25.63 -24.49
CA ALA A 52 7.05 25.66 -23.05
C ALA A 52 8.20 25.00 -22.31
N ASN A 53 8.15 25.05 -20.97
CA ASN A 53 9.09 24.32 -20.11
C ASN A 53 10.56 24.70 -20.32
N GLY A 54 10.83 25.98 -20.57
CA GLY A 54 12.17 26.52 -20.79
C GLY A 54 12.61 26.50 -22.26
N LYS A 55 11.87 25.86 -23.15
CA LYS A 55 12.08 25.91 -24.60
C LYS A 55 11.27 27.08 -25.18
N ARG A 56 11.89 27.89 -25.99
CA ARG A 56 11.33 29.11 -26.58
C ARG A 56 11.70 29.25 -28.04
N LYS A 57 11.37 28.24 -28.88
CA LYS A 57 11.56 28.37 -30.31
C LYS A 57 10.75 29.58 -30.81
N GLY A 58 11.37 30.42 -31.67
CA GLY A 58 10.77 31.69 -32.10
C GLY A 58 10.52 32.70 -30.97
N LYS A 59 11.29 32.62 -29.87
CA LYS A 59 11.14 33.40 -28.64
C LYS A 59 9.79 33.24 -27.94
N LEU A 60 8.95 32.28 -28.39
CA LEU A 60 7.60 32.04 -27.89
C LEU A 60 7.59 31.11 -26.68
N ASP A 61 6.86 31.49 -25.63
CA ASP A 61 6.55 30.68 -24.48
C ASP A 61 5.02 30.57 -24.32
N LEU A 62 4.45 29.43 -24.68
CA LEU A 62 3.02 29.11 -24.53
C LEU A 62 2.68 28.49 -23.17
N GLY A 63 3.68 28.18 -22.36
CA GLY A 63 3.50 27.59 -21.04
C GLY A 63 3.16 28.59 -19.94
N SER A 64 3.21 29.90 -20.24
CA SER A 64 2.89 30.94 -19.28
C SER A 64 2.10 32.08 -19.91
N LEU A 65 1.18 32.66 -19.13
CA LEU A 65 0.41 33.84 -19.55
C LEU A 65 1.36 35.00 -19.96
N ALA A 66 2.38 35.27 -19.16
CA ALA A 66 3.38 36.29 -19.44
C ALA A 66 4.17 36.00 -20.74
N GLY A 67 4.36 34.70 -21.06
CA GLY A 67 4.99 34.29 -22.31
C GLY A 67 4.13 34.60 -23.54
N ILE A 68 2.85 34.29 -23.47
CA ILE A 68 1.88 34.59 -24.53
C ILE A 68 1.71 36.12 -24.70
N GLN A 69 1.61 36.87 -23.60
CA GLN A 69 1.49 38.32 -23.63
C GLN A 69 2.71 39.00 -24.25
N ARG A 70 3.89 38.46 -24.04
CA ARG A 70 5.14 38.97 -24.64
C ARG A 70 5.16 38.78 -26.15
N GLY A 71 4.45 37.76 -26.66
CA GLY A 71 4.43 37.42 -28.07
C GLY A 71 5.61 36.57 -28.52
N SER A 72 5.83 36.53 -29.83
CA SER A 72 6.89 35.76 -30.51
C SER A 72 7.75 36.72 -31.36
N GLU A 73 8.78 36.17 -32.02
CA GLU A 73 9.54 36.93 -33.03
C GLU A 73 8.67 37.45 -34.18
N SER A 74 7.57 36.77 -34.44
CA SER A 74 6.59 37.12 -35.50
C SER A 74 5.49 38.06 -35.00
N GLY A 75 5.55 38.57 -33.78
CA GLY A 75 4.59 39.53 -33.20
C GLY A 75 3.60 38.91 -32.21
N ALA A 76 2.47 39.57 -32.04
CA ALA A 76 1.44 39.21 -31.06
C ALA A 76 0.81 37.81 -31.40
N VAL A 77 0.89 36.91 -30.44
CA VAL A 77 0.42 35.52 -30.60
C VAL A 77 -1.09 35.40 -30.38
N VAL A 78 -1.61 36.16 -29.45
CA VAL A 78 -3.06 36.25 -29.13
C VAL A 78 -3.50 37.71 -29.12
N VAL A 79 -4.55 38.01 -29.91
CA VAL A 79 -5.22 39.30 -29.93
C VAL A 79 -6.64 39.09 -29.39
N PRO A 80 -6.95 39.49 -28.16
CA PRO A 80 -8.25 39.23 -27.54
C PRO A 80 -9.41 39.75 -28.35
N GLY A 81 -10.46 38.94 -28.52
CA GLY A 81 -11.63 39.24 -29.32
C GLY A 81 -11.44 39.16 -30.84
N LYS A 82 -10.20 38.90 -31.32
CA LYS A 82 -9.89 38.93 -32.78
C LYS A 82 -9.18 37.65 -33.22
N PRO A 83 -9.86 36.49 -33.30
CA PRO A 83 -9.24 35.23 -33.66
C PRO A 83 -8.47 35.28 -35.01
N LYS A 84 -9.02 35.93 -36.02
CA LYS A 84 -8.38 36.10 -37.36
C LYS A 84 -7.08 36.92 -37.35
N LYS A 85 -6.84 37.68 -36.28
CA LYS A 85 -5.60 38.47 -36.09
C LYS A 85 -4.66 37.84 -35.06
N SER A 86 -4.97 36.64 -34.58
CA SER A 86 -4.20 35.92 -33.59
C SER A 86 -3.35 34.87 -34.27
N LEU A 87 -2.04 35.07 -34.28
CA LEU A 87 -1.07 34.15 -34.92
C LEU A 87 -1.24 32.70 -34.46
N LEU A 88 -1.56 32.48 -33.17
CA LEU A 88 -1.83 31.17 -32.62
C LEU A 88 -3.00 30.47 -33.36
N VAL A 89 -4.08 31.17 -33.58
CA VAL A 89 -5.28 30.62 -34.26
C VAL A 89 -4.99 30.39 -35.74
N GLU A 90 -4.25 31.27 -36.39
CA GLU A 90 -3.87 31.18 -37.79
C GLU A 90 -3.05 29.90 -38.03
N VAL A 91 -1.90 29.73 -37.34
CA VAL A 91 -1.00 28.58 -37.57
C VAL A 91 -1.62 27.23 -37.19
N LEU A 92 -2.55 27.23 -36.22
CA LEU A 92 -3.30 26.02 -35.87
C LEU A 92 -4.37 25.66 -36.89
N SER A 93 -5.05 26.67 -37.45
CA SER A 93 -6.10 26.49 -38.46
C SER A 93 -5.52 26.06 -39.80
N GLU A 94 -4.38 26.57 -40.19
CA GLU A 94 -3.63 26.19 -41.40
C GLU A 94 -2.90 24.85 -41.24
N GLY A 95 -2.76 24.35 -40.03
CA GLY A 95 -2.00 23.15 -39.72
C GLY A 95 -0.48 23.28 -39.93
N SER A 96 0.05 24.52 -39.98
CA SER A 96 1.48 24.78 -40.12
C SER A 96 2.25 24.47 -38.81
N MET A 97 1.53 24.39 -37.67
CA MET A 97 2.08 23.99 -36.37
C MET A 97 1.29 22.84 -35.72
N PRO A 98 1.98 21.83 -35.13
CA PRO A 98 3.43 21.56 -35.15
C PRO A 98 3.94 21.14 -36.54
N PRO A 99 5.19 21.55 -36.88
CA PRO A 99 5.70 21.36 -38.24
C PRO A 99 5.97 19.89 -38.61
N ASP A 100 6.20 19.03 -37.62
CA ASP A 100 6.44 17.59 -37.81
C ASP A 100 5.13 16.78 -37.93
N GLY A 101 3.98 17.45 -37.89
CA GLY A 101 2.66 16.83 -37.91
C GLY A 101 2.32 15.94 -36.74
N LYS A 102 3.26 15.71 -35.83
CA LYS A 102 3.08 14.90 -34.61
C LYS A 102 2.44 15.72 -33.50
N ASN A 103 1.51 15.11 -32.79
CA ASN A 103 0.83 15.75 -31.66
C ASN A 103 0.02 17.02 -32.03
N ARG A 104 -0.57 17.05 -33.23
CA ARG A 104 -1.41 18.18 -33.67
C ARG A 104 -2.65 18.30 -32.76
N PRO A 105 -3.06 19.53 -32.42
CA PRO A 105 -4.35 19.74 -31.78
C PRO A 105 -5.49 19.23 -32.69
N THR A 106 -6.51 18.63 -32.09
CA THR A 106 -7.72 18.20 -32.79
C THR A 106 -8.55 19.40 -33.27
N LYS A 107 -9.46 19.20 -34.24
CA LYS A 107 -10.36 20.27 -34.66
C LYS A 107 -11.16 20.87 -33.50
N ALA A 108 -11.58 20.07 -32.53
CA ALA A 108 -12.28 20.51 -31.34
C ALA A 108 -11.40 21.37 -30.43
N GLU A 109 -10.12 21.00 -30.25
CA GLU A 109 -9.15 21.78 -29.45
C GLU A 109 -8.85 23.12 -30.14
N VAL A 110 -8.67 23.15 -31.44
CA VAL A 110 -8.49 24.39 -32.23
C VAL A 110 -9.71 25.28 -32.10
N ALA A 111 -10.93 24.72 -32.20
CA ALA A 111 -12.18 25.46 -32.03
C ALA A 111 -12.25 26.08 -30.61
N ARG A 112 -11.89 25.33 -29.58
CA ARG A 112 -11.86 25.83 -28.18
C ARG A 112 -10.88 26.98 -27.98
N ILE A 113 -9.67 26.86 -28.54
CA ILE A 113 -8.69 27.95 -28.49
C ILE A 113 -9.21 29.18 -29.23
N THR A 114 -9.84 28.97 -30.38
CA THR A 114 -10.46 30.04 -31.19
C THR A 114 -11.59 30.74 -30.45
N ASP A 115 -12.44 29.98 -29.76
CA ASP A 115 -13.55 30.51 -28.96
C ASP A 115 -13.05 31.29 -27.72
N TRP A 116 -12.01 30.76 -27.06
CA TRP A 116 -11.36 31.48 -25.96
C TRP A 116 -10.83 32.85 -26.41
N VAL A 117 -10.13 32.88 -27.55
CA VAL A 117 -9.66 34.15 -28.12
C VAL A 117 -10.84 35.05 -28.48
N ARG A 118 -11.91 34.52 -29.08
CA ARG A 118 -13.13 35.29 -29.46
C ARG A 118 -13.82 35.90 -28.23
N GLN A 119 -13.85 35.17 -27.11
CA GLN A 119 -14.44 35.61 -25.85
C GLN A 119 -13.54 36.57 -25.06
N GLY A 120 -12.45 37.08 -25.67
CA GLY A 120 -11.56 38.05 -25.06
C GLY A 120 -10.36 37.48 -24.35
N ALA A 121 -10.06 36.19 -24.58
CA ALA A 121 -8.90 35.47 -24.04
C ALA A 121 -8.82 35.58 -22.49
N ARG A 122 -9.91 35.25 -21.82
CA ARG A 122 -10.04 35.37 -20.35
C ARG A 122 -8.98 34.56 -19.59
N THR A 123 -8.53 35.13 -18.48
CA THR A 123 -7.63 34.51 -17.53
C THR A 123 -8.28 34.46 -16.15
N ARG A 124 -7.70 33.69 -15.22
CA ARG A 124 -8.14 33.74 -13.82
C ARG A 124 -8.07 35.12 -13.17
N TYR A 125 -7.31 36.02 -13.77
CA TYR A 125 -7.18 37.43 -13.34
C TYR A 125 -8.16 38.38 -14.04
N GLY A 126 -9.02 37.87 -14.92
CA GLY A 126 -9.93 38.67 -15.72
C GLY A 126 -9.49 38.79 -17.19
N ALA A 127 -9.49 40.03 -17.75
CA ALA A 127 -9.12 40.24 -19.15
C ALA A 127 -7.66 39.89 -19.44
N PHE A 128 -7.35 39.46 -20.65
CA PHE A 128 -6.01 39.04 -21.07
C PHE A 128 -4.92 40.11 -20.89
N ASN A 129 -5.25 41.36 -21.05
CA ASN A 129 -4.29 42.49 -21.00
C ASN A 129 -4.04 43.00 -19.58
N VAL A 130 -4.66 42.42 -18.55
CA VAL A 130 -4.35 42.79 -17.16
C VAL A 130 -2.92 42.30 -16.86
N LYS A 131 -2.06 43.23 -16.45
CA LYS A 131 -0.71 42.91 -15.98
C LYS A 131 -0.83 41.84 -14.89
N ALA A 132 -0.17 40.70 -15.04
CA ALA A 132 -0.25 39.60 -14.08
C ALA A 132 0.08 40.12 -12.67
N MET A 133 -0.95 40.34 -11.86
CA MET A 133 -0.80 40.87 -10.51
C MET A 133 -0.57 39.67 -9.58
N LEU A 134 0.45 39.74 -8.74
CA LEU A 134 0.69 38.75 -7.71
C LEU A 134 -0.51 38.68 -6.77
N THR A 135 -1.01 37.47 -6.54
CA THR A 135 -2.14 37.21 -5.64
C THR A 135 -1.71 36.26 -4.51
N GLN A 136 -2.62 35.99 -3.59
CA GLN A 136 -2.35 34.98 -2.56
C GLN A 136 -1.99 33.60 -3.15
N GLU A 137 -2.43 33.26 -4.35
CA GLU A 137 -2.11 31.98 -4.98
C GLU A 137 -0.65 31.85 -5.41
N ASP A 138 0.03 32.97 -5.59
CA ASP A 138 1.45 32.97 -5.94
C ASP A 138 2.34 32.92 -4.68
N VAL A 139 1.79 33.30 -3.52
CA VAL A 139 2.52 33.37 -2.23
C VAL A 139 2.21 32.20 -1.31
N LEU A 140 0.95 31.72 -1.26
CA LEU A 140 0.56 30.61 -0.38
C LEU A 140 1.43 29.35 -0.56
N PRO A 141 1.77 28.87 -1.77
CA PRO A 141 2.63 27.70 -1.93
C PRO A 141 4.01 27.88 -1.27
N ILE A 142 4.56 29.09 -1.29
CA ILE A 142 5.82 29.42 -0.63
C ILE A 142 5.65 29.29 0.89
N LEU A 143 4.60 29.90 1.44
CA LEU A 143 4.34 29.88 2.88
C LEU A 143 4.05 28.45 3.37
N PHE A 144 3.29 27.64 2.61
CA PHE A 144 3.03 26.24 2.94
C PHE A 144 4.32 25.44 2.98
N THR A 145 5.23 25.66 2.04
CA THR A 145 6.49 24.92 1.96
C THR A 145 7.51 25.37 3.01
N ARG A 146 7.56 26.67 3.38
CA ARG A 146 8.61 27.27 4.21
C ARG A 146 8.19 27.55 5.65
N CYS A 147 6.89 27.81 5.93
CA CYS A 147 6.45 28.43 7.17
C CYS A 147 5.37 27.64 7.93
N VAL A 148 4.42 27.02 7.21
CA VAL A 148 3.19 26.42 7.78
C VAL A 148 3.47 25.27 8.72
N VAL A 149 4.59 24.57 8.60
CA VAL A 149 4.98 23.51 9.55
C VAL A 149 5.04 24.00 11.00
N CYS A 150 5.35 25.29 11.22
CA CYS A 150 5.37 25.93 12.54
C CYS A 150 4.22 26.94 12.74
N HIS A 151 3.69 27.51 11.66
CA HIS A 151 2.68 28.55 11.66
C HIS A 151 1.44 28.14 10.85
N GLY A 152 0.88 26.98 11.18
CA GLY A 152 -0.24 26.34 10.46
C GLY A 152 -1.34 25.80 11.39
N GLY A 153 -2.05 24.78 10.94
CA GLY A 153 -3.19 24.22 11.70
C GLY A 153 -2.80 23.53 12.99
N ARG A 154 -1.78 22.69 12.94
CA ARG A 154 -1.35 21.88 14.10
C ARG A 154 -0.44 22.63 15.06
N GLN A 155 0.42 23.48 14.55
CA GLN A 155 1.31 24.32 15.33
C GLN A 155 1.11 25.79 14.95
N GLN A 156 0.86 26.61 15.95
CA GLN A 156 0.75 28.06 15.81
C GLN A 156 1.76 28.73 16.74
N LYS A 157 3.05 28.53 16.42
CA LYS A 157 4.10 29.17 17.23
C LYS A 157 3.92 30.66 17.22
N GLY A 158 3.96 31.27 18.42
CA GLY A 158 3.64 32.72 18.58
C GLY A 158 2.17 33.05 18.31
N GLY A 159 1.24 32.09 18.27
CA GLY A 159 -0.17 32.29 17.95
C GLY A 159 -0.43 32.69 16.49
N LEU A 160 0.55 32.48 15.60
CA LEU A 160 0.49 32.90 14.19
C LEU A 160 0.07 31.74 13.30
N ASP A 161 -0.90 31.99 12.40
CA ASP A 161 -1.32 31.11 11.30
C ASP A 161 -1.08 31.79 9.95
N LEU A 162 -0.30 31.17 9.08
CA LEU A 162 0.07 31.72 7.76
C LEU A 162 -0.66 31.02 6.59
N ARG A 163 -1.71 30.23 6.86
CA ARG A 163 -2.42 29.49 5.82
C ARG A 163 -3.40 30.35 5.02
N THR A 164 -3.85 31.46 5.56
CA THR A 164 -4.81 32.34 4.88
C THR A 164 -4.39 33.79 5.00
N ARG A 165 -4.79 34.59 4.00
CA ARG A 165 -4.61 36.05 4.06
C ARG A 165 -5.24 36.65 5.32
N GLN A 166 -6.44 36.19 5.68
CA GLN A 166 -7.17 36.71 6.85
C GLN A 166 -6.40 36.46 8.16
N SER A 167 -5.87 35.23 8.33
CA SER A 167 -5.05 34.94 9.51
C SER A 167 -3.73 35.70 9.55
N MET A 168 -3.11 35.97 8.39
CA MET A 168 -1.92 36.81 8.30
C MET A 168 -2.18 38.26 8.71
N LEU A 169 -3.35 38.81 8.33
CA LEU A 169 -3.79 40.14 8.74
C LEU A 169 -4.09 40.23 10.25
N LYS A 170 -4.71 39.17 10.81
CA LYS A 170 -4.92 39.04 12.26
C LYS A 170 -3.58 38.98 13.00
N GLY A 171 -2.61 38.24 12.44
CA GLY A 171 -1.28 38.07 13.01
C GLY A 171 -1.23 37.14 14.23
N GLY A 172 -0.13 37.25 14.97
CA GLY A 172 0.13 36.50 16.18
C GLY A 172 0.42 37.38 17.38
N LYS A 173 1.14 36.86 18.38
CA LYS A 173 1.49 37.60 19.62
C LYS A 173 2.27 38.91 19.36
N SER A 174 3.00 38.99 18.25
CA SER A 174 3.80 40.19 17.87
C SER A 174 3.04 41.12 16.92
N GLY A 175 1.76 40.91 16.68
CA GLY A 175 0.92 41.72 15.80
C GLY A 175 0.73 41.10 14.41
N PRO A 176 0.17 41.91 13.44
CA PRO A 176 -0.10 41.47 12.08
C PRO A 176 1.17 40.98 11.35
N ALA A 177 1.07 39.84 10.65
CA ALA A 177 2.20 39.33 9.87
C ALA A 177 2.43 40.13 8.60
N ILE A 178 1.38 40.69 8.02
CA ILE A 178 1.41 41.53 6.81
C ILE A 178 0.63 42.83 7.01
N VAL A 179 1.13 43.90 6.41
CA VAL A 179 0.45 45.22 6.33
C VAL A 179 0.28 45.53 4.83
N PRO A 180 -0.92 45.43 4.27
CA PRO A 180 -1.17 45.65 2.85
C PRO A 180 -0.62 47.02 2.38
N GLY A 181 0.06 46.99 1.23
CA GLY A 181 0.73 48.19 0.65
C GLY A 181 2.05 48.61 1.32
N LYS A 182 2.42 47.98 2.47
CA LYS A 182 3.61 48.37 3.25
C LYS A 182 4.49 47.18 3.55
N PRO A 183 5.26 46.67 2.56
CA PRO A 183 6.08 45.49 2.74
C PRO A 183 7.13 45.63 3.86
N ASP A 184 7.79 46.79 3.94
CA ASP A 184 8.84 47.00 4.92
C ASP A 184 8.31 47.20 6.37
N ALA A 185 7.01 47.49 6.53
CA ALA A 185 6.31 47.49 7.81
C ALA A 185 5.75 46.12 8.20
N SER A 186 5.79 45.14 7.30
CA SER A 186 5.26 43.80 7.49
C SER A 186 6.24 42.90 8.24
N LEU A 187 5.83 42.31 9.39
CA LEU A 187 6.67 41.45 10.21
C LEU A 187 7.18 40.24 9.42
N LEU A 188 6.36 39.70 8.51
CA LEU A 188 6.75 38.57 7.65
C LEU A 188 7.98 38.92 6.80
N VAL A 189 7.98 40.05 6.13
CA VAL A 189 9.09 40.52 5.28
C VAL A 189 10.33 40.77 6.14
N LYS A 190 10.18 41.51 7.25
CA LYS A 190 11.28 41.80 8.16
C LYS A 190 11.94 40.53 8.69
N LYS A 191 11.15 39.58 9.19
CA LYS A 191 11.69 38.34 9.77
C LYS A 191 12.37 37.43 8.74
N ILE A 192 11.94 37.44 7.47
CA ILE A 192 12.63 36.69 6.38
C ILE A 192 13.92 37.43 6.01
N HIS A 193 13.87 38.78 5.84
CA HIS A 193 15.03 39.61 5.49
C HIS A 193 16.16 39.44 6.53
N ASP A 194 15.82 39.55 7.82
CA ASP A 194 16.75 39.41 8.94
C ASP A 194 17.22 37.95 9.17
N ARG A 195 16.74 37.01 8.38
CA ARG A 195 17.01 35.54 8.50
C ARG A 195 16.59 34.96 9.85
N ASP A 196 15.68 35.59 10.55
CA ASP A 196 15.07 35.09 11.77
C ASP A 196 14.10 33.97 11.50
N MET A 197 13.46 33.97 10.31
CA MET A 197 12.48 32.99 9.88
C MET A 197 12.71 32.55 8.42
N PRO A 198 12.69 31.22 8.16
CA PRO A 198 12.67 30.12 9.13
C PRO A 198 13.96 30.10 9.95
N PRO A 199 13.91 29.76 11.26
CA PRO A 199 15.10 29.80 12.12
C PRO A 199 16.18 28.83 11.62
N PRO A 200 17.43 29.28 11.36
CA PRO A 200 18.47 28.43 10.76
C PRO A 200 18.72 27.12 11.52
N ARG A 201 18.67 27.16 12.84
CA ARG A 201 18.87 25.99 13.72
C ARG A 201 17.79 24.92 13.62
N LEU A 202 16.61 25.25 13.07
CA LEU A 202 15.46 24.35 12.98
C LEU A 202 15.23 23.83 11.53
N LEU A 203 16.00 24.30 10.56
CA LEU A 203 15.81 23.94 9.15
C LEU A 203 15.93 22.42 8.93
N VAL A 204 16.94 21.80 9.54
CA VAL A 204 17.18 20.36 9.43
C VAL A 204 16.10 19.58 10.18
N ASP A 205 15.75 20.01 11.40
CA ASP A 205 14.76 19.30 12.25
C ASP A 205 13.38 19.20 11.61
N PHE A 206 13.02 20.23 10.81
CA PHE A 206 11.72 20.30 10.13
C PHE A 206 11.81 20.00 8.63
N GLY A 207 12.99 19.70 8.10
CA GLY A 207 13.21 19.44 6.68
C GLY A 207 12.82 20.62 5.77
N ILE A 208 13.06 21.86 6.23
CA ILE A 208 12.71 23.09 5.52
C ILE A 208 13.96 23.67 4.89
N ARG A 209 13.82 24.30 3.72
CA ARG A 209 14.86 25.15 3.13
C ARG A 209 14.61 26.61 3.46
N PRO A 210 15.64 27.46 3.46
CA PRO A 210 15.46 28.91 3.53
C PRO A 210 14.58 29.42 2.40
N VAL A 211 13.96 30.59 2.60
CA VAL A 211 13.22 31.28 1.55
C VAL A 211 14.22 31.78 0.50
N GLU A 212 13.99 31.43 -0.76
CA GLU A 212 14.84 31.82 -1.89
C GLU A 212 14.58 33.31 -2.26
N ALA A 213 15.57 33.96 -2.90
CA ALA A 213 15.45 35.38 -3.27
C ALA A 213 14.20 35.67 -4.14
N GLY A 214 13.91 34.83 -5.12
CA GLY A 214 12.70 34.95 -5.95
C GLY A 214 11.40 34.77 -5.17
N GLU A 215 11.38 33.86 -4.19
CA GLU A 215 10.25 33.64 -3.29
C GLU A 215 10.03 34.85 -2.38
N PHE A 216 11.11 35.45 -1.86
CA PHE A 216 11.06 36.66 -1.05
C PHE A 216 10.50 37.86 -1.83
N GLU A 217 10.98 38.08 -3.06
CA GLU A 217 10.47 39.12 -3.94
C GLU A 217 8.98 38.94 -4.30
N ALA A 218 8.53 37.68 -4.49
CA ALA A 218 7.13 37.38 -4.72
C ALA A 218 6.26 37.77 -3.50
N ILE A 219 6.71 37.45 -2.28
CA ILE A 219 6.02 37.80 -1.02
C ILE A 219 5.98 39.33 -0.89
N ARG A 220 7.12 40.03 -1.08
CA ARG A 220 7.26 41.46 -0.97
C ARG A 220 6.39 42.21 -2.00
N GLY A 221 6.45 41.76 -3.25
CA GLY A 221 5.66 42.31 -4.35
C GLY A 221 4.15 42.16 -4.14
N TRP A 222 3.70 40.99 -3.65
CA TRP A 222 2.30 40.76 -3.30
C TRP A 222 1.82 41.72 -2.20
N ILE A 223 2.61 41.91 -1.13
CA ILE A 223 2.27 42.82 -0.04
C ILE A 223 2.26 44.25 -0.55
N ALA A 224 3.24 44.67 -1.37
CA ALA A 224 3.33 46.01 -1.95
C ALA A 224 2.11 46.36 -2.83
N ALA A 225 1.58 45.34 -3.55
CA ALA A 225 0.36 45.46 -4.34
C ALA A 225 -0.94 45.50 -3.50
N GLY A 226 -0.85 45.60 -2.16
CA GLY A 226 -2.01 45.59 -1.26
C GLY A 226 -2.46 44.21 -0.79
N ALA A 227 -1.62 43.19 -1.00
CA ALA A 227 -1.93 41.80 -0.71
C ALA A 227 -3.27 41.33 -1.33
N PRO A 228 -3.47 41.50 -2.64
CA PRO A 228 -4.74 41.20 -3.28
C PRO A 228 -5.13 39.75 -3.11
N ARG A 229 -6.44 39.48 -3.02
CA ARG A 229 -7.05 38.16 -2.96
C ARG A 229 -7.93 37.95 -4.18
N ILE A 230 -7.85 36.78 -4.75
CA ILE A 230 -8.82 36.28 -5.72
C ILE A 230 -9.49 35.03 -5.17
N ASP A 231 -10.75 34.86 -5.46
CA ASP A 231 -11.45 33.63 -5.17
C ASP A 231 -11.14 32.63 -6.31
N VAL A 232 -10.59 31.50 -5.95
CA VAL A 232 -10.20 30.46 -6.90
C VAL A 232 -11.05 29.23 -6.62
N THR A 233 -11.81 28.81 -7.61
CA THR A 233 -12.45 27.50 -7.63
C THR A 233 -11.39 26.48 -8.00
N PRO A 234 -11.10 25.50 -7.14
CA PRO A 234 -10.17 24.42 -7.49
C PRO A 234 -10.64 23.66 -8.74
N ASP A 235 -9.69 23.22 -9.57
CA ASP A 235 -9.98 22.34 -10.70
C ASP A 235 -10.43 20.99 -10.15
N VAL A 236 -11.69 20.63 -10.37
CA VAL A 236 -12.29 19.34 -10.03
C VAL A 236 -12.71 18.61 -11.30
N ALA A 237 -12.90 17.29 -11.23
CA ALA A 237 -13.51 16.56 -12.34
C ALA A 237 -14.92 17.11 -12.57
N THR A 238 -15.15 17.69 -13.73
CA THR A 238 -16.36 18.42 -14.03
C THR A 238 -17.34 17.59 -14.86
N SER A 239 -18.60 18.01 -14.85
CA SER A 239 -19.65 17.57 -15.76
C SER A 239 -19.47 18.09 -17.20
N GLN A 240 -18.40 18.83 -17.48
CA GLN A 240 -18.10 19.35 -18.82
C GLN A 240 -17.07 18.48 -19.54
N ASN A 241 -17.12 18.50 -20.87
CA ASN A 241 -16.12 17.80 -21.68
C ASN A 241 -14.71 18.26 -21.30
N ASP A 242 -13.89 17.32 -20.85
CA ASP A 242 -12.49 17.59 -20.57
C ASP A 242 -11.76 17.94 -21.88
N PRO A 243 -11.04 19.06 -21.96
CA PRO A 243 -10.34 19.48 -23.19
C PRO A 243 -9.21 18.55 -23.60
N LEU A 244 -8.74 17.66 -22.69
CA LEU A 244 -7.64 16.72 -22.90
C LEU A 244 -8.10 15.27 -22.98
N VAL A 245 -9.41 15.01 -22.89
CA VAL A 245 -10.00 13.66 -22.94
C VAL A 245 -11.20 13.70 -23.88
N SER A 246 -11.07 13.09 -25.05
CA SER A 246 -12.11 13.02 -26.06
C SER A 246 -13.11 11.89 -25.81
N ASN A 247 -14.23 11.89 -26.53
CA ASN A 247 -15.15 10.76 -26.52
C ASN A 247 -14.55 9.52 -27.20
N GLU A 248 -13.62 9.69 -28.15
CA GLU A 248 -12.87 8.60 -28.76
C GLU A 248 -11.95 7.92 -27.71
N ASP A 249 -11.29 8.71 -26.85
CA ASP A 249 -10.50 8.18 -25.74
C ASP A 249 -11.35 7.32 -24.79
N ARG A 250 -12.56 7.77 -24.44
CA ARG A 250 -13.51 7.02 -23.61
C ARG A 250 -14.07 5.78 -24.32
N ALA A 251 -14.04 5.75 -25.65
CA ALA A 251 -14.50 4.61 -26.45
C ALA A 251 -13.48 3.46 -26.50
N PHE A 252 -12.28 3.62 -25.95
CA PHE A 252 -11.32 2.52 -25.86
C PHE A 252 -11.90 1.37 -25.03
N TRP A 253 -11.57 0.13 -25.40
CA TRP A 253 -12.24 -1.06 -24.88
C TRP A 253 -12.26 -1.14 -23.34
N SER A 254 -11.16 -0.79 -22.67
CA SER A 254 -11.04 -0.90 -21.22
C SER A 254 -11.68 0.26 -20.46
N PHE A 255 -11.95 1.39 -21.12
CA PHE A 255 -12.56 2.57 -20.50
C PHE A 255 -14.08 2.60 -20.61
N ARG A 256 -14.67 1.61 -21.27
CA ARG A 256 -16.12 1.43 -21.38
C ARG A 256 -16.62 0.47 -20.30
N THR A 257 -17.79 0.74 -19.77
CA THR A 257 -18.52 -0.19 -18.88
C THR A 257 -18.60 -1.57 -19.53
N PRO A 258 -18.25 -2.66 -18.80
CA PRO A 258 -18.38 -4.01 -19.30
C PRO A 258 -19.85 -4.37 -19.54
N VAL A 259 -20.14 -4.98 -20.69
CA VAL A 259 -21.47 -5.48 -21.03
C VAL A 259 -21.42 -7.01 -21.04
N LYS A 260 -22.37 -7.68 -20.36
CA LYS A 260 -22.40 -9.13 -20.36
C LYS A 260 -22.77 -9.67 -21.74
N PRO A 261 -21.84 -10.35 -22.44
CA PRO A 261 -22.14 -10.91 -23.77
C PRO A 261 -22.97 -12.20 -23.65
N ALA A 262 -23.70 -12.52 -24.68
CA ALA A 262 -24.32 -13.84 -24.78
C ALA A 262 -23.25 -14.94 -24.86
N VAL A 263 -23.53 -16.08 -24.24
CA VAL A 263 -22.65 -17.26 -24.31
C VAL A 263 -22.66 -17.79 -25.75
N PRO A 264 -21.49 -17.94 -26.41
CA PRO A 264 -21.43 -18.35 -27.81
C PRO A 264 -21.89 -19.81 -28.00
N ARG A 265 -22.51 -20.07 -29.14
CA ARG A 265 -22.82 -21.42 -29.57
C ARG A 265 -21.68 -21.92 -30.44
N LEU A 266 -21.29 -23.18 -30.26
CA LEU A 266 -20.32 -23.87 -31.09
C LEU A 266 -20.98 -24.51 -32.31
N ASN A 267 -20.28 -24.54 -33.43
CA ASN A 267 -20.76 -25.19 -34.66
C ASN A 267 -20.41 -26.69 -34.63
N ASP A 268 -19.27 -27.03 -34.09
CA ASP A 268 -18.81 -28.41 -33.92
C ASP A 268 -19.50 -29.08 -32.71
N LYS A 269 -20.27 -30.11 -33.02
CA LYS A 269 -21.01 -30.87 -31.97
C LYS A 269 -20.07 -31.60 -30.98
N THR A 270 -18.87 -31.98 -31.42
CA THR A 270 -17.89 -32.64 -30.54
C THR A 270 -17.32 -31.69 -29.54
N LEU A 271 -16.98 -30.46 -29.98
CA LEU A 271 -16.54 -29.40 -29.07
C LEU A 271 -17.69 -28.94 -28.15
N ALA A 272 -18.91 -28.92 -28.64
CA ALA A 272 -20.07 -28.58 -27.82
C ALA A 272 -20.32 -29.57 -26.67
N ALA A 273 -19.92 -30.83 -26.80
CA ALA A 273 -19.98 -31.83 -25.75
C ALA A 273 -18.94 -31.58 -24.64
N ASP A 274 -17.87 -30.84 -24.92
CA ASP A 274 -16.84 -30.47 -23.95
C ASP A 274 -17.18 -29.19 -23.15
N VAL A 275 -18.35 -28.61 -23.32
CA VAL A 275 -18.81 -27.42 -22.58
C VAL A 275 -19.39 -27.83 -21.23
N ALA A 276 -18.67 -27.62 -20.13
CA ALA A 276 -19.18 -27.81 -18.78
C ALA A 276 -19.87 -26.53 -18.25
N ASN A 277 -19.39 -25.36 -18.64
CA ASN A 277 -19.95 -24.07 -18.25
C ASN A 277 -19.66 -22.97 -19.29
N PRO A 278 -20.16 -21.72 -19.12
CA PRO A 278 -19.95 -20.63 -20.09
C PRO A 278 -18.49 -20.33 -20.43
N ILE A 279 -17.54 -20.52 -19.51
CA ILE A 279 -16.10 -20.30 -19.78
C ILE A 279 -15.65 -21.19 -20.93
N ASP A 280 -16.03 -22.46 -20.90
CA ASP A 280 -15.66 -23.41 -21.95
C ASP A 280 -16.21 -23.01 -23.30
N ALA A 281 -17.44 -22.50 -23.35
CA ALA A 281 -18.04 -22.07 -24.61
C ALA A 281 -17.24 -20.90 -25.26
N PHE A 282 -16.77 -19.93 -24.49
CA PHE A 282 -15.95 -18.83 -25.00
C PHE A 282 -14.57 -19.31 -25.47
N LEU A 283 -13.91 -20.19 -24.70
CA LEU A 283 -12.58 -20.70 -25.04
C LEU A 283 -12.65 -21.66 -26.24
N LEU A 284 -13.61 -22.59 -26.24
CA LEU A 284 -13.79 -23.55 -27.33
C LEU A 284 -14.18 -22.85 -28.63
N ARG A 285 -14.92 -21.74 -28.57
CA ARG A 285 -15.21 -20.94 -29.78
C ARG A 285 -13.94 -20.37 -30.42
N ALA A 286 -12.96 -19.96 -29.61
CA ALA A 286 -11.67 -19.49 -30.10
C ALA A 286 -10.80 -20.65 -30.64
N LEU A 287 -10.84 -21.80 -29.98
CA LEU A 287 -10.16 -23.03 -30.43
C LEU A 287 -10.77 -23.57 -31.72
N GLU A 288 -12.11 -23.59 -31.85
CA GLU A 288 -12.83 -24.00 -33.05
C GLU A 288 -12.35 -23.21 -34.29
N ALA A 289 -12.18 -21.88 -34.14
CA ALA A 289 -11.69 -21.02 -35.22
C ALA A 289 -10.26 -21.35 -35.68
N LYS A 290 -9.50 -22.12 -34.89
CA LYS A 290 -8.14 -22.59 -35.16
C LYS A 290 -8.07 -24.11 -35.40
N SER A 291 -9.21 -24.79 -35.47
CA SER A 291 -9.29 -26.26 -35.57
C SER A 291 -8.57 -26.98 -34.41
N LEU A 292 -8.53 -26.35 -33.27
CA LEU A 292 -7.99 -26.89 -32.03
C LEU A 292 -9.12 -27.40 -31.12
N LYS A 293 -8.75 -28.23 -30.16
CA LYS A 293 -9.63 -28.75 -29.09
C LYS A 293 -8.89 -28.82 -27.77
N TYR A 294 -9.62 -28.99 -26.68
CA TYR A 294 -9.03 -29.22 -25.36
C TYR A 294 -8.15 -30.49 -25.33
N SER A 295 -7.17 -30.48 -24.41
CA SER A 295 -6.51 -31.72 -23.98
C SER A 295 -7.51 -32.59 -23.22
N ALA A 296 -7.17 -33.89 -23.02
CA ALA A 296 -7.95 -34.75 -22.18
C ALA A 296 -8.09 -34.18 -20.76
N LEU A 297 -9.12 -34.59 -20.05
CA LEU A 297 -9.27 -34.24 -18.64
C LEU A 297 -8.19 -34.93 -17.80
N ALA A 298 -7.68 -34.22 -16.82
CA ALA A 298 -6.73 -34.75 -15.84
C ALA A 298 -7.40 -35.79 -14.94
N ASP A 299 -6.62 -36.75 -14.46
CA ASP A 299 -7.08 -37.75 -13.52
C ASP A 299 -7.42 -37.14 -12.15
N ARG A 300 -8.09 -37.92 -11.32
CA ARG A 300 -8.56 -37.46 -10.00
C ARG A 300 -7.43 -37.12 -9.03
N LEU A 301 -6.27 -37.76 -9.11
CA LEU A 301 -5.11 -37.47 -8.25
C LEU A 301 -4.48 -36.15 -8.63
N THR A 302 -4.29 -35.93 -9.93
CA THR A 302 -3.83 -34.64 -10.47
C THR A 302 -4.77 -33.49 -10.05
N LEU A 303 -6.09 -33.68 -10.20
CA LEU A 303 -7.07 -32.66 -9.87
C LEU A 303 -7.09 -32.30 -8.37
N VAL A 304 -7.05 -33.29 -7.47
CA VAL A 304 -7.06 -32.99 -6.02
C VAL A 304 -5.79 -32.23 -5.59
N ARG A 305 -4.63 -32.60 -6.16
CA ARG A 305 -3.37 -31.92 -5.89
C ARG A 305 -3.41 -30.48 -6.42
N ARG A 306 -3.84 -30.27 -7.66
CA ARG A 306 -3.98 -28.94 -8.28
C ARG A 306 -4.88 -28.03 -7.45
N VAL A 307 -6.08 -28.50 -7.11
CA VAL A 307 -7.07 -27.72 -6.34
C VAL A 307 -6.56 -27.39 -4.93
N ALA A 308 -5.91 -28.35 -4.24
CA ALA A 308 -5.34 -28.11 -2.92
C ALA A 308 -4.30 -26.99 -2.95
N PHE A 309 -3.35 -27.04 -3.86
CA PHE A 309 -2.32 -26.01 -3.99
C PHE A 309 -2.88 -24.65 -4.43
N ASP A 310 -3.79 -24.63 -5.40
CA ASP A 310 -4.38 -23.37 -5.89
C ASP A 310 -5.18 -22.66 -4.80
N LEU A 311 -5.94 -23.40 -3.99
CA LEU A 311 -6.83 -22.80 -2.99
C LEU A 311 -6.19 -22.63 -1.61
N THR A 312 -5.25 -23.50 -1.22
CA THR A 312 -4.68 -23.46 0.14
C THR A 312 -3.17 -23.24 0.17
N GLY A 313 -2.46 -23.46 -0.94
CA GLY A 313 -1.00 -23.43 -0.99
C GLY A 313 -0.33 -24.53 -0.17
N LEU A 314 -1.03 -25.62 0.09
CA LEU A 314 -0.54 -26.80 0.83
C LEU A 314 -0.82 -28.08 0.04
N PRO A 315 0.02 -29.11 0.18
CA PRO A 315 -0.26 -30.41 -0.39
C PRO A 315 -1.53 -31.01 0.27
N PRO A 316 -2.34 -31.75 -0.50
CA PRO A 316 -3.47 -32.47 0.08
C PRO A 316 -2.98 -33.52 1.08
N THR A 317 -3.66 -33.67 2.20
CA THR A 317 -3.45 -34.79 3.09
C THR A 317 -3.92 -36.09 2.42
N TRP A 318 -3.28 -37.25 2.75
CA TRP A 318 -3.70 -38.53 2.17
C TRP A 318 -5.17 -38.85 2.44
N LYS A 319 -5.69 -38.46 3.60
CA LYS A 319 -7.12 -38.59 3.95
C LYS A 319 -8.04 -37.78 3.02
N GLU A 320 -7.66 -36.59 2.62
CA GLU A 320 -8.44 -35.78 1.66
C GLU A 320 -8.42 -36.41 0.28
N VAL A 321 -7.27 -36.98 -0.14
CA VAL A 321 -7.13 -37.75 -1.38
C VAL A 321 -8.07 -38.94 -1.36
N GLU A 322 -8.01 -39.80 -0.31
CA GLU A 322 -8.89 -40.97 -0.16
C GLU A 322 -10.36 -40.56 -0.13
N THR A 323 -10.71 -39.49 0.59
CA THR A 323 -12.07 -38.97 0.65
C THR A 323 -12.60 -38.60 -0.75
N TYR A 324 -11.78 -37.92 -1.55
CA TYR A 324 -12.19 -37.57 -2.91
C TYR A 324 -12.23 -38.80 -3.84
N LEU A 325 -11.23 -39.69 -3.81
CA LEU A 325 -11.20 -40.90 -4.62
C LEU A 325 -12.36 -41.83 -4.30
N GLY A 326 -12.78 -41.90 -3.03
CA GLY A 326 -13.91 -42.71 -2.56
C GLY A 326 -15.28 -42.15 -2.93
N ASP A 327 -15.40 -40.84 -3.17
CA ASP A 327 -16.66 -40.19 -3.57
C ASP A 327 -16.96 -40.44 -5.04
N LYS A 328 -17.86 -41.43 -5.29
CA LYS A 328 -18.30 -41.82 -6.63
C LYS A 328 -19.60 -41.15 -7.09
N GLN A 329 -20.19 -40.30 -6.24
CA GLN A 329 -21.43 -39.62 -6.57
C GLN A 329 -21.24 -38.50 -7.61
N PRO A 330 -22.22 -38.20 -8.45
CA PRO A 330 -22.18 -37.04 -9.33
C PRO A 330 -21.85 -35.75 -8.55
N GLY A 331 -21.03 -34.88 -9.11
CA GLY A 331 -20.61 -33.64 -8.45
C GLY A 331 -19.49 -33.81 -7.42
N ALA A 332 -18.86 -34.98 -7.29
CA ALA A 332 -17.74 -35.23 -6.36
C ALA A 332 -16.60 -34.20 -6.51
N TYR A 333 -16.30 -33.78 -7.74
CA TYR A 333 -15.30 -32.76 -8.01
C TYR A 333 -15.69 -31.42 -7.41
N SER A 334 -16.90 -30.92 -7.64
CA SER A 334 -17.38 -29.65 -7.10
C SER A 334 -17.41 -29.65 -5.57
N ARG A 335 -17.84 -30.78 -4.95
CA ARG A 335 -17.78 -30.93 -3.48
C ARG A 335 -16.35 -30.90 -2.96
N MET A 336 -15.39 -31.41 -3.70
CA MET A 336 -13.97 -31.33 -3.32
C MET A 336 -13.48 -29.89 -3.39
N VAL A 337 -13.80 -29.13 -4.45
CA VAL A 337 -13.51 -27.71 -4.57
C VAL A 337 -14.12 -26.93 -3.40
N ASP A 338 -15.39 -27.17 -3.07
CA ASP A 338 -16.08 -26.49 -1.96
C ASP A 338 -15.43 -26.75 -0.61
N ARG A 339 -14.92 -27.97 -0.36
CA ARG A 339 -14.16 -28.26 0.88
C ARG A 339 -12.91 -27.41 1.00
N TYR A 340 -12.14 -27.26 -0.08
CA TYR A 340 -10.94 -26.42 -0.06
C TYR A 340 -11.26 -24.91 0.03
N LEU A 341 -12.35 -24.44 -0.59
CA LEU A 341 -12.85 -23.07 -0.42
C LEU A 341 -13.33 -22.77 1.03
N ALA A 342 -13.80 -23.82 1.74
CA ALA A 342 -14.19 -23.69 3.14
C ALA A 342 -12.99 -23.80 4.12
N SER A 343 -11.81 -24.19 3.65
CA SER A 343 -10.60 -24.31 4.47
C SER A 343 -10.17 -22.96 5.03
N SER A 344 -9.71 -22.93 6.31
CA SER A 344 -9.07 -21.75 6.92
C SER A 344 -7.81 -21.31 6.16
N HIS A 345 -7.14 -22.23 5.48
CA HIS A 345 -5.94 -21.95 4.69
C HIS A 345 -6.22 -21.23 3.37
N TYR A 346 -7.48 -21.16 2.92
CA TYR A 346 -7.86 -20.42 1.74
C TYR A 346 -7.49 -18.92 1.87
N GLY A 347 -7.84 -18.29 2.97
CA GLY A 347 -7.52 -16.88 3.19
C GLY A 347 -6.02 -16.63 3.36
N GLU A 348 -5.24 -17.58 3.85
CA GLU A 348 -3.79 -17.49 3.91
C GLU A 348 -3.17 -17.49 2.51
N ARG A 349 -3.68 -18.32 1.61
CA ARG A 349 -3.23 -18.42 0.22
C ARG A 349 -3.66 -17.20 -0.60
N TRP A 350 -4.94 -16.91 -0.66
CA TRP A 350 -5.50 -15.84 -1.51
C TRP A 350 -5.31 -14.45 -0.91
N GLY A 351 -5.30 -14.35 0.41
CA GLY A 351 -4.90 -13.13 1.11
C GLY A 351 -3.45 -12.74 0.83
N ARG A 352 -2.54 -13.72 0.61
CA ARG A 352 -1.16 -13.42 0.26
C ARG A 352 -1.06 -12.66 -1.06
N TYR A 353 -1.83 -13.03 -2.08
CA TYR A 353 -1.85 -12.31 -3.35
C TYR A 353 -2.32 -10.86 -3.18
N TRP A 354 -3.34 -10.64 -2.34
CA TRP A 354 -3.74 -9.27 -2.02
C TRP A 354 -2.68 -8.49 -1.26
N LEU A 355 -1.97 -9.13 -0.36
CA LEU A 355 -0.88 -8.51 0.40
C LEU A 355 0.29 -8.08 -0.53
N ASP A 356 0.55 -8.80 -1.61
CA ASP A 356 1.51 -8.39 -2.64
C ASP A 356 1.03 -7.15 -3.38
N LEU A 357 -0.24 -7.12 -3.78
CA LEU A 357 -0.87 -5.96 -4.42
C LEU A 357 -0.86 -4.72 -3.51
N ALA A 358 -1.05 -4.91 -2.22
CA ALA A 358 -0.98 -3.84 -1.23
C ALA A 358 0.47 -3.39 -0.94
N GLY A 359 1.48 -4.18 -1.28
CA GLY A 359 2.86 -3.92 -0.93
C GLY A 359 3.16 -4.18 0.55
N TYR A 360 2.49 -5.19 1.15
CA TYR A 360 2.62 -5.51 2.57
C TYR A 360 4.04 -5.84 2.97
N ALA A 361 4.49 -5.18 4.05
CA ALA A 361 5.69 -5.57 4.78
C ALA A 361 5.59 -5.17 6.26
N ASP A 362 6.33 -5.88 7.11
CA ASP A 362 6.47 -5.60 8.53
C ASP A 362 7.58 -4.56 8.82
N SER A 363 8.11 -3.90 7.77
CA SER A 363 9.11 -2.85 7.89
C SER A 363 8.86 -1.68 6.93
N GLU A 364 9.43 -0.51 7.22
CA GLU A 364 9.23 0.69 6.40
C GLU A 364 10.00 0.66 5.07
N GLY A 365 11.14 -0.04 5.01
CA GLY A 365 11.88 -0.33 3.79
C GLY A 365 12.63 0.82 3.15
N LYS A 366 12.33 2.05 3.50
CA LYS A 366 13.02 3.20 2.95
C LYS A 366 14.31 3.44 3.71
N ARG A 367 15.44 3.52 3.01
CA ARG A 367 16.79 3.70 3.55
C ARG A 367 17.37 2.49 4.32
N SER A 368 18.61 2.60 4.82
CA SER A 368 19.34 1.48 5.42
C SER A 368 18.75 0.98 6.74
N ALA A 369 18.07 1.83 7.51
CA ALA A 369 17.58 1.48 8.84
C ALA A 369 16.43 0.47 8.87
N ASP A 370 15.62 0.42 7.82
CA ASP A 370 14.48 -0.51 7.66
C ASP A 370 13.71 -0.78 8.97
N PRO A 371 13.14 0.26 9.63
CA PRO A 371 12.50 0.11 10.94
C PRO A 371 11.23 -0.76 10.84
N ILE A 372 11.02 -1.57 11.88
CA ILE A 372 9.88 -2.49 11.97
C ILE A 372 8.57 -1.73 12.18
N ARG A 373 7.49 -2.24 11.59
CA ARG A 373 6.10 -1.82 11.74
C ARG A 373 5.39 -2.72 12.76
N PRO A 374 5.33 -2.38 14.05
CA PRO A 374 4.91 -3.31 15.09
C PRO A 374 3.44 -3.77 14.97
N HIS A 375 2.59 -3.01 14.29
CA HIS A 375 1.15 -3.27 14.17
C HIS A 375 0.70 -3.64 12.76
N SER A 376 1.62 -3.85 11.80
CA SER A 376 1.31 -4.17 10.41
C SER A 376 0.57 -5.51 10.27
N TRP A 377 0.93 -6.50 11.08
CA TRP A 377 0.33 -7.83 11.08
C TRP A 377 -1.20 -7.85 11.26
N ARG A 378 -1.78 -6.83 11.92
CA ARG A 378 -3.23 -6.73 12.07
C ARG A 378 -3.94 -6.57 10.73
N TYR A 379 -3.33 -5.83 9.80
CA TYR A 379 -3.83 -5.70 8.44
C TYR A 379 -3.75 -7.04 7.68
N ARG A 380 -2.65 -7.77 7.79
CA ARG A 380 -2.53 -9.12 7.23
C ARG A 380 -3.64 -10.04 7.76
N ASP A 381 -3.84 -10.05 9.07
CA ASP A 381 -4.86 -10.89 9.72
C ASP A 381 -6.29 -10.50 9.29
N TYR A 382 -6.56 -9.20 9.11
CA TYR A 382 -7.80 -8.72 8.54
C TYR A 382 -8.01 -9.26 7.12
N VAL A 383 -7.00 -9.18 6.26
CA VAL A 383 -7.06 -9.67 4.88
C VAL A 383 -7.37 -11.16 4.87
N ILE A 384 -6.67 -11.98 5.66
CA ILE A 384 -6.91 -13.43 5.77
C ILE A 384 -8.35 -13.72 6.19
N ARG A 385 -8.86 -13.04 7.23
CA ARG A 385 -10.25 -13.21 7.69
C ARG A 385 -11.25 -12.79 6.62
N ALA A 386 -11.01 -11.69 5.93
CA ALA A 386 -11.90 -11.20 4.88
C ALA A 386 -12.04 -12.20 3.73
N PHE A 387 -10.92 -12.77 3.26
CA PHE A 387 -10.95 -13.82 2.23
C PHE A 387 -11.62 -15.10 2.73
N ASN A 388 -11.33 -15.57 3.95
CA ASN A 388 -11.97 -16.75 4.52
C ASN A 388 -13.49 -16.59 4.64
N ALA A 389 -13.94 -15.40 5.01
CA ALA A 389 -15.36 -15.07 5.12
C ALA A 389 -16.04 -14.78 3.77
N ASP A 390 -15.31 -14.86 2.66
CA ASP A 390 -15.79 -14.44 1.34
C ASP A 390 -16.42 -13.04 1.36
N LYS A 391 -15.73 -12.08 2.05
CA LYS A 391 -16.22 -10.70 2.11
C LYS A 391 -16.38 -10.17 0.69
N PRO A 392 -17.56 -9.62 0.33
CA PRO A 392 -17.77 -9.03 -0.99
C PRO A 392 -16.66 -8.06 -1.37
N TYR A 393 -16.10 -8.19 -2.58
CA TYR A 393 -14.92 -7.42 -2.99
C TYR A 393 -15.18 -5.90 -3.01
N ASP A 394 -16.39 -5.46 -3.35
CA ASP A 394 -16.82 -4.07 -3.23
C ASP A 394 -16.74 -3.57 -1.78
N ARG A 395 -17.29 -4.33 -0.84
CA ARG A 395 -17.22 -4.02 0.60
C ARG A 395 -15.76 -4.03 1.10
N PHE A 396 -14.97 -4.99 0.66
CA PHE A 396 -13.55 -5.09 1.00
C PHE A 396 -12.75 -3.86 0.54
N LEU A 397 -13.03 -3.34 -0.68
CA LEU A 397 -12.42 -2.10 -1.18
C LEU A 397 -12.90 -0.87 -0.42
N LEU A 398 -14.21 -0.75 -0.14
CA LEU A 398 -14.77 0.34 0.66
C LEU A 398 -14.06 0.46 2.02
N GLU A 399 -13.89 -0.66 2.72
CA GLU A 399 -13.21 -0.68 4.02
C GLU A 399 -11.74 -0.28 3.91
N GLN A 400 -11.02 -0.70 2.88
CA GLN A 400 -9.61 -0.42 2.73
C GLN A 400 -9.31 1.04 2.33
N ILE A 401 -10.17 1.65 1.55
CA ILE A 401 -9.96 3.02 1.06
C ILE A 401 -10.54 4.05 2.04
N ALA A 402 -11.68 3.75 2.66
CA ALA A 402 -12.44 4.71 3.46
C ALA A 402 -13.04 4.12 4.74
N GLY A 403 -12.41 3.10 5.33
CA GLY A 403 -12.95 2.41 6.50
C GLY A 403 -13.24 3.32 7.69
N ASP A 404 -12.43 4.35 7.91
CA ASP A 404 -12.65 5.37 8.95
C ASP A 404 -13.80 6.35 8.62
N GLU A 405 -14.23 6.39 7.35
CA GLU A 405 -15.36 7.22 6.87
C GLU A 405 -16.68 6.41 6.76
N LEU A 406 -16.67 5.12 7.12
CA LEU A 406 -17.87 4.27 7.08
C LEU A 406 -18.68 4.29 8.38
N ALA A 407 -18.08 4.71 9.49
CA ALA A 407 -18.74 4.81 10.79
C ALA A 407 -18.01 5.82 11.69
N ASP A 408 -18.72 6.44 12.60
CA ASP A 408 -18.15 7.40 13.58
C ASP A 408 -17.39 6.65 14.69
N TYR A 409 -16.14 6.33 14.42
CA TYR A 409 -15.26 5.68 15.39
C TYR A 409 -14.88 6.58 16.58
N ALA A 410 -14.91 7.89 16.39
CA ALA A 410 -14.50 8.86 17.42
C ALA A 410 -15.62 9.09 18.46
N GLY A 411 -16.87 9.01 18.02
CA GLY A 411 -18.05 9.10 18.89
C GLY A 411 -18.56 7.75 19.40
N ALA A 412 -17.98 6.63 18.95
CA ALA A 412 -18.45 5.31 19.33
C ALA A 412 -18.22 5.00 20.82
N GLU A 413 -19.27 4.60 21.52
CA GLU A 413 -19.17 4.13 22.91
C GLU A 413 -18.43 2.80 23.04
N THR A 414 -18.56 1.94 22.01
CA THR A 414 -17.94 0.61 21.94
C THR A 414 -17.26 0.43 20.58
N ILE A 415 -16.03 -0.06 20.56
CA ILE A 415 -15.35 -0.48 19.34
C ILE A 415 -15.79 -1.90 19.00
N THR A 416 -16.81 -2.02 18.16
CA THR A 416 -17.26 -3.31 17.63
C THR A 416 -16.18 -3.95 16.77
N GLU A 417 -16.30 -5.25 16.52
CA GLU A 417 -15.39 -5.97 15.62
C GLU A 417 -15.41 -5.37 14.21
N GLN A 418 -16.58 -5.03 13.68
CA GLN A 418 -16.72 -4.38 12.39
C GLN A 418 -16.04 -3.01 12.35
N LEU A 419 -16.19 -2.19 13.39
CA LEU A 419 -15.55 -0.88 13.46
C LEU A 419 -14.03 -1.00 13.54
N ARG A 420 -13.53 -1.95 14.33
CA ARG A 420 -12.10 -2.27 14.37
C ARG A 420 -11.60 -2.71 13.00
N ASP A 421 -12.32 -3.60 12.32
CA ASP A 421 -11.92 -4.11 11.00
C ASP A 421 -11.96 -3.01 9.94
N ASN A 422 -12.93 -2.10 9.97
CA ASN A 422 -12.95 -0.91 9.12
C ASN A 422 -11.68 -0.06 9.28
N LEU A 423 -11.26 0.20 10.53
CA LEU A 423 -10.06 0.98 10.81
C LEU A 423 -8.78 0.24 10.42
N VAL A 424 -8.69 -1.06 10.70
CA VAL A 424 -7.54 -1.90 10.32
C VAL A 424 -7.39 -1.99 8.81
N ALA A 425 -8.51 -2.08 8.09
CA ALA A 425 -8.55 -2.16 6.63
C ALA A 425 -7.88 -0.95 5.96
N THR A 426 -7.99 0.26 6.53
CA THR A 426 -7.31 1.46 6.03
C THR A 426 -5.78 1.33 6.05
N GLY A 427 -5.26 0.29 6.69
CA GLY A 427 -3.86 -0.12 6.61
C GLY A 427 -3.38 -0.42 5.19
N PHE A 428 -4.28 -0.71 4.24
CA PHE A 428 -3.97 -0.81 2.81
C PHE A 428 -3.21 0.44 2.31
N LEU A 429 -3.74 1.62 2.61
CA LEU A 429 -3.16 2.90 2.24
C LEU A 429 -1.93 3.30 3.08
N ARG A 430 -1.36 2.37 3.81
CA ARG A 430 -0.20 2.54 4.69
C ARG A 430 0.90 1.52 4.41
N GLN A 431 0.80 0.78 3.29
CA GLN A 431 1.77 -0.28 2.99
C GLN A 431 2.97 0.22 2.18
N ALA A 432 2.85 1.29 1.42
CA ALA A 432 4.01 1.87 0.73
C ALA A 432 5.19 2.17 1.67
N PRO A 433 6.44 2.16 1.17
CA PRO A 433 7.62 2.51 1.95
C PRO A 433 7.54 3.92 2.53
N ASP A 434 7.74 4.10 3.84
CA ASP A 434 7.64 5.39 4.51
C ASP A 434 8.92 5.71 5.32
N GLY A 435 9.75 6.62 4.79
CA GLY A 435 10.96 7.10 5.46
C GLY A 435 10.75 8.27 6.42
N THR A 436 9.53 8.82 6.50
CA THR A 436 9.24 10.07 7.22
C THR A 436 9.22 9.94 8.75
N GLY A 437 9.50 8.76 9.28
CA GLY A 437 9.70 8.53 10.72
C GLY A 437 10.93 9.24 11.29
N SER A 438 11.97 9.42 10.50
CA SER A 438 13.18 10.15 10.86
C SER A 438 13.04 11.65 10.61
N ASP A 439 13.44 12.50 11.55
CA ASP A 439 13.38 13.96 11.40
C ASP A 439 14.21 14.46 10.23
N ILE A 440 15.37 13.87 9.98
CA ILE A 440 16.29 14.26 8.88
C ILE A 440 15.65 14.08 7.50
N VAL A 441 14.73 13.13 7.36
CA VAL A 441 14.11 12.78 6.08
C VAL A 441 12.62 13.11 6.02
N ASN A 442 12.07 13.75 7.05
CA ASN A 442 10.68 14.15 7.05
C ASN A 442 10.48 15.48 6.29
N THR A 443 10.95 15.53 5.05
CA THR A 443 10.78 16.69 4.17
C THR A 443 9.46 16.62 3.41
N VAL A 444 9.03 17.75 2.85
CA VAL A 444 7.82 17.80 2.00
C VAL A 444 7.94 16.86 0.79
N VAL A 445 9.16 16.74 0.22
CA VAL A 445 9.43 15.80 -0.89
C VAL A 445 9.15 14.36 -0.48
N GLU A 446 9.76 13.91 0.62
CA GLU A 446 9.60 12.54 1.12
C GLU A 446 8.15 12.21 1.48
N ARG A 447 7.40 13.20 1.97
CA ARG A 447 5.96 13.05 2.26
C ARG A 447 5.14 12.89 0.99
N PHE A 448 5.45 13.66 -0.05
CA PHE A 448 4.86 13.49 -1.37
C PHE A 448 5.18 12.12 -1.95
N GLU A 449 6.40 11.62 -1.79
CA GLU A 449 6.75 10.27 -2.28
C GLU A 449 5.90 9.17 -1.64
N VAL A 450 5.55 9.29 -0.35
CA VAL A 450 4.62 8.34 0.28
C VAL A 450 3.24 8.40 -0.40
N VAL A 451 2.72 9.59 -0.65
CA VAL A 451 1.41 9.75 -1.32
C VAL A 451 1.47 9.24 -2.77
N ILE A 452 2.56 9.50 -3.47
CA ILE A 452 2.80 9.05 -4.84
C ILE A 452 2.82 7.51 -4.89
N ASP A 453 3.53 6.87 -3.99
CA ASP A 453 3.61 5.41 -3.93
C ASP A 453 2.26 4.78 -3.57
N GLU A 454 1.46 5.38 -2.69
CA GLU A 454 0.10 4.91 -2.39
C GLU A 454 -0.86 5.04 -3.59
N ILE A 455 -0.76 6.13 -4.37
CA ILE A 455 -1.52 6.29 -5.62
C ILE A 455 -1.07 5.27 -6.67
N ASP A 456 0.23 4.97 -6.75
CA ASP A 456 0.78 3.95 -7.64
C ASP A 456 0.25 2.55 -7.28
N VAL A 457 0.24 2.23 -5.97
CA VAL A 457 -0.38 1.00 -5.45
C VAL A 457 -1.86 0.92 -5.84
N LEU A 458 -2.63 1.97 -5.61
CA LEU A 458 -4.05 2.00 -5.98
C LEU A 458 -4.25 1.86 -7.50
N GLY A 459 -3.47 2.59 -8.30
CA GLY A 459 -3.52 2.56 -9.76
C GLY A 459 -3.23 1.17 -10.32
N SER A 460 -2.13 0.56 -9.90
CA SER A 460 -1.70 -0.75 -10.38
C SER A 460 -2.55 -1.90 -9.83
N SER A 461 -2.97 -1.82 -8.56
CA SER A 461 -3.68 -2.93 -7.90
C SER A 461 -5.18 -2.94 -8.14
N VAL A 462 -5.85 -1.80 -8.24
CA VAL A 462 -7.32 -1.71 -8.35
C VAL A 462 -7.75 -1.29 -9.75
N LEU A 463 -7.09 -0.30 -10.33
CA LEU A 463 -7.45 0.22 -11.65
C LEU A 463 -6.74 -0.48 -12.81
N GLY A 464 -5.62 -1.18 -12.56
CA GLY A 464 -4.81 -1.74 -13.63
C GLY A 464 -4.28 -0.65 -14.58
N LEU A 465 -3.85 0.49 -14.06
CA LEU A 465 -3.35 1.62 -14.83
C LEU A 465 -2.03 2.16 -14.27
N THR A 466 -1.14 2.61 -15.15
CA THR A 466 0.17 3.20 -14.81
C THR A 466 0.05 4.71 -14.51
N ILE A 467 -0.80 5.08 -13.56
CA ILE A 467 -1.18 6.48 -13.27
C ILE A 467 0.02 7.36 -12.87
N LYS A 468 1.03 6.79 -12.24
CA LYS A 468 2.24 7.49 -11.78
C LYS A 468 2.96 8.26 -12.89
N CYS A 469 2.89 7.81 -14.14
CA CYS A 469 3.44 8.52 -15.29
C CYS A 469 2.87 9.92 -15.44
N ALA A 470 1.62 10.15 -14.99
CA ALA A 470 0.94 11.43 -15.04
C ALA A 470 1.38 12.44 -13.96
N GLN A 471 2.28 12.07 -13.06
CA GLN A 471 2.84 12.98 -12.05
C GLN A 471 3.59 14.17 -12.65
N CYS A 472 4.42 13.94 -13.69
CA CYS A 472 5.34 14.94 -14.23
C CYS A 472 4.79 15.65 -15.48
N HIS A 473 3.96 14.97 -16.25
CA HIS A 473 3.34 15.42 -17.50
C HIS A 473 2.08 14.59 -17.75
N SER A 474 1.20 14.97 -18.66
CA SER A 474 0.11 14.09 -19.08
C SER A 474 0.65 12.73 -19.53
N HIS A 475 -0.05 11.65 -19.21
CA HIS A 475 0.40 10.29 -19.52
C HIS A 475 0.77 10.17 -21.02
N LYS A 476 1.83 9.40 -21.31
CA LYS A 476 2.38 9.35 -22.67
C LYS A 476 1.46 8.63 -23.66
N TYR A 477 0.79 7.59 -23.20
CA TYR A 477 -0.02 6.70 -24.01
C TYR A 477 -1.50 6.79 -23.72
N ASP A 478 -1.85 6.90 -22.44
CA ASP A 478 -3.23 6.94 -21.99
C ASP A 478 -3.76 8.38 -21.90
N PRO A 479 -5.04 8.60 -22.12
CA PRO A 479 -5.66 9.92 -22.01
C PRO A 479 -5.89 10.29 -20.52
N ILE A 480 -4.79 10.33 -19.77
CA ILE A 480 -4.75 10.73 -18.35
C ILE A 480 -3.96 12.04 -18.25
N PRO A 481 -4.64 13.20 -18.23
CA PRO A 481 -3.99 14.49 -18.01
C PRO A 481 -3.26 14.56 -16.68
N GLN A 482 -2.18 15.35 -16.62
CA GLN A 482 -1.44 15.55 -15.39
C GLN A 482 -2.33 16.01 -14.21
N ARG A 483 -3.34 16.81 -14.48
CA ARG A 483 -4.29 17.27 -13.46
C ARG A 483 -5.10 16.14 -12.82
N ASP A 484 -5.41 15.06 -13.53
CA ASP A 484 -6.11 13.90 -12.98
C ASP A 484 -5.30 13.18 -11.92
N TYR A 485 -3.99 13.11 -12.11
CA TYR A 485 -3.09 12.63 -11.08
C TYR A 485 -3.18 13.47 -9.79
N TYR A 486 -3.14 14.82 -9.92
CA TYR A 486 -3.24 15.70 -8.75
C TYR A 486 -4.65 15.79 -8.16
N ARG A 487 -5.68 15.46 -8.92
CA ARG A 487 -7.05 15.24 -8.39
C ARG A 487 -7.08 14.05 -7.43
N LEU A 488 -6.41 12.94 -7.78
CA LEU A 488 -6.23 11.80 -6.86
C LEU A 488 -5.40 12.19 -5.64
N VAL A 489 -4.30 12.94 -5.79
CA VAL A 489 -3.54 13.48 -4.66
C VAL A 489 -4.46 14.27 -3.72
N ALA A 490 -5.34 15.11 -4.26
CA ALA A 490 -6.28 15.91 -3.46
C ALA A 490 -7.34 15.06 -2.73
N VAL A 491 -7.70 13.88 -3.25
CA VAL A 491 -8.58 12.92 -2.56
C VAL A 491 -7.93 12.45 -1.25
N PHE A 492 -6.64 12.17 -1.28
CA PHE A 492 -5.92 11.68 -0.09
C PHE A 492 -5.52 12.80 0.88
N GLY A 493 -5.69 14.08 0.51
CA GLY A 493 -5.24 15.24 1.28
C GLY A 493 -5.73 15.26 2.72
N GLY A 494 -7.00 14.92 2.99
CA GLY A 494 -7.57 14.88 4.34
C GLY A 494 -6.84 13.94 5.30
N ALA A 495 -6.35 12.81 4.80
CA ALA A 495 -5.61 11.82 5.58
C ALA A 495 -4.09 12.01 5.47
N TYR A 496 -3.60 12.43 4.30
CA TYR A 496 -2.19 12.61 3.96
C TYR A 496 -1.87 14.06 3.61
N ASP A 497 -2.16 14.98 4.53
CA ASP A 497 -1.75 16.38 4.36
C ASP A 497 -0.23 16.51 4.47
N VAL A 498 0.45 16.74 3.35
CA VAL A 498 1.91 16.82 3.26
C VAL A 498 2.51 18.02 4.00
N TYR A 499 1.71 19.05 4.27
CA TYR A 499 2.10 20.25 5.00
C TYR A 499 1.72 20.17 6.49
N ASP A 500 0.80 19.28 6.85
CA ASP A 500 0.43 18.95 8.23
C ASP A 500 0.59 17.44 8.51
N TRP A 501 1.80 16.94 8.31
CA TRP A 501 2.11 15.53 8.30
C TRP A 501 2.13 14.90 9.69
N LEU A 502 1.51 13.74 9.84
CA LEU A 502 1.70 12.85 10.97
C LEU A 502 2.80 11.85 10.64
N LYS A 503 3.77 11.69 11.53
CA LYS A 503 4.83 10.69 11.36
C LYS A 503 4.29 9.27 11.45
N PRO A 504 4.89 8.30 10.74
CA PRO A 504 4.65 6.88 11.04
C PRO A 504 5.03 6.60 12.50
N SER A 505 4.36 5.68 13.14
CA SER A 505 4.25 5.57 14.59
C SER A 505 5.50 5.16 15.34
N PHE A 506 6.61 4.85 14.69
CA PHE A 506 7.72 4.29 15.44
C PHE A 506 9.10 4.48 14.80
N VAL A 507 10.05 4.99 15.60
CA VAL A 507 11.49 4.85 15.37
C VAL A 507 12.10 4.33 16.68
N PRO A 508 12.61 3.08 16.71
CA PRO A 508 13.30 2.57 17.89
C PRO A 508 14.47 3.48 18.28
N GLY A 509 14.56 3.84 19.55
CA GLY A 509 15.63 4.69 20.07
C GLY A 509 15.33 6.19 20.14
N GLN A 510 14.28 6.69 19.53
CA GLN A 510 13.85 8.09 19.66
C GLN A 510 12.71 8.26 20.69
N THR A 511 12.93 7.88 21.91
CA THR A 511 11.93 7.82 23.00
C THR A 511 11.49 9.18 23.54
N LYS A 512 11.95 10.30 23.01
CA LYS A 512 11.63 11.64 23.51
C LYS A 512 10.64 12.44 22.68
N SER A 513 10.17 11.93 21.55
CA SER A 513 9.17 12.64 20.74
C SER A 513 7.77 12.42 21.30
N LYS A 514 7.15 13.48 21.83
CA LYS A 514 5.72 13.57 22.14
C LYS A 514 4.86 13.70 20.86
N ALA A 515 5.43 13.43 19.68
CA ALA A 515 4.72 13.52 18.43
C ALA A 515 3.65 12.44 18.34
N VAL A 516 2.41 12.85 18.08
CA VAL A 516 1.30 11.95 17.80
C VAL A 516 1.65 11.17 16.52
N GLY A 517 1.85 9.87 16.67
CA GLY A 517 2.08 8.98 15.53
C GLY A 517 0.78 8.71 14.76
N ARG A 518 0.92 8.19 13.53
CA ARG A 518 -0.21 7.77 12.71
C ARG A 518 -0.68 6.37 13.11
N VAL A 519 -1.11 6.25 14.37
CA VAL A 519 -1.73 5.06 14.98
C VAL A 519 -2.94 5.47 15.77
N LEU A 520 -3.93 4.58 15.83
CA LEU A 520 -5.14 4.76 16.65
C LEU A 520 -5.18 3.68 17.74
N PRO A 521 -5.56 4.03 18.98
CA PRO A 521 -5.95 3.03 19.95
C PRO A 521 -7.30 2.44 19.54
N TYR A 522 -7.50 1.14 19.74
CA TYR A 522 -8.79 0.51 19.49
C TYR A 522 -9.43 -0.01 20.78
N LEU A 523 -9.37 0.80 21.82
CA LEU A 523 -10.04 0.57 23.09
C LEU A 523 -11.23 1.50 23.23
N THR A 524 -12.31 1.01 23.82
CA THR A 524 -13.40 1.84 24.28
C THR A 524 -12.93 2.81 25.36
N SER A 525 -13.71 3.84 25.65
CA SER A 525 -13.40 4.77 26.74
C SER A 525 -13.24 4.06 28.08
N THR A 526 -14.08 3.04 28.36
CA THR A 526 -14.01 2.21 29.56
C THR A 526 -12.75 1.38 29.61
N GLU A 527 -12.41 0.70 28.50
CA GLU A 527 -11.18 -0.10 28.41
C GLU A 527 -9.93 0.77 28.49
N GLN A 528 -9.94 1.98 27.91
CA GLN A 528 -8.85 2.96 28.06
C GLN A 528 -8.63 3.33 29.53
N GLN A 529 -9.72 3.53 30.27
CA GLN A 529 -9.62 3.83 31.71
C GLN A 529 -9.09 2.64 32.50
N GLN A 530 -9.58 1.43 32.22
CA GLN A 530 -9.05 0.18 32.83
C GLN A 530 -7.57 -0.02 32.53
N HIS A 531 -7.18 0.20 31.26
CA HIS A 531 -5.79 0.12 30.83
C HIS A 531 -4.91 1.15 31.55
N LYS A 532 -5.37 2.41 31.70
CA LYS A 532 -4.69 3.44 32.46
C LYS A 532 -4.51 3.04 33.92
N VAL A 533 -5.54 2.50 34.58
CA VAL A 533 -5.47 2.03 35.97
C VAL A 533 -4.48 0.88 36.11
N ALA A 534 -4.56 -0.13 35.23
CA ALA A 534 -3.63 -1.26 35.25
C ALA A 534 -2.17 -0.82 35.04
N ARG A 535 -1.96 0.09 34.09
CA ARG A 535 -0.65 0.67 33.80
C ARG A 535 -0.10 1.46 34.98
N ALA A 536 -0.93 2.32 35.60
CA ALA A 536 -0.56 3.12 36.77
C ALA A 536 -0.17 2.24 37.97
N ALA A 537 -0.83 1.10 38.16
CA ALA A 537 -0.49 0.14 39.21
C ALA A 537 0.92 -0.40 39.03
N VAL A 538 1.33 -0.80 37.83
CA VAL A 538 2.70 -1.28 37.55
C VAL A 538 3.72 -0.14 37.65
N GLU A 539 3.41 1.04 37.13
CA GLU A 539 4.28 2.23 37.23
C GLU A 539 4.53 2.63 38.67
N LYS A 540 3.50 2.51 39.54
CA LYS A 540 3.64 2.72 41.00
C LYS A 540 4.62 1.73 41.63
N GLN A 541 4.55 0.47 41.22
CA GLN A 541 5.53 -0.54 41.69
C GLN A 541 6.96 -0.21 41.22
N ILE A 542 7.12 0.18 39.94
CA ILE A 542 8.42 0.60 39.41
C ILE A 542 8.97 1.81 40.20
N ALA A 543 8.11 2.80 40.46
CA ALA A 543 8.48 3.98 41.25
C ALA A 543 8.91 3.61 42.66
N ALA A 544 8.16 2.72 43.33
CA ALA A 544 8.50 2.23 44.66
C ALA A 544 9.85 1.52 44.70
N VAL A 545 10.11 0.62 43.74
CA VAL A 545 11.39 -0.11 43.64
C VAL A 545 12.56 0.84 43.38
N LYS A 546 12.39 1.84 42.50
CA LYS A 546 13.41 2.87 42.27
C LYS A 546 13.62 3.77 43.46
N LYS A 547 12.54 4.17 44.17
CA LYS A 547 12.61 5.00 45.35
C LYS A 547 13.41 4.31 46.44
N ALA A 548 13.15 3.02 46.72
CA ALA A 548 13.90 2.26 47.71
C ALA A 548 15.42 2.24 47.41
N LEU A 549 15.82 2.12 46.14
CA LEU A 549 17.24 2.22 45.76
C LEU A 549 17.80 3.62 45.99
N THR A 550 17.02 4.66 45.65
CA THR A 550 17.42 6.06 45.84
C THR A 550 17.57 6.41 47.30
N ASP A 551 16.63 5.99 48.13
CA ASP A 551 16.67 6.23 49.60
C ASP A 551 17.88 5.50 50.21
N ARG A 552 18.16 4.27 49.79
CA ARG A 552 19.35 3.54 50.23
C ARG A 552 20.64 4.22 49.80
N GLN A 553 20.69 4.72 48.57
CA GLN A 553 21.82 5.50 48.05
C GLN A 553 22.05 6.76 48.91
N ALA A 554 20.99 7.53 49.13
CA ALA A 554 21.05 8.74 49.95
C ALA A 554 21.57 8.45 51.37
N THR A 555 21.07 7.38 52.00
CA THR A 555 21.55 6.92 53.32
C THR A 555 23.05 6.63 53.31
N LEU A 556 23.53 5.88 52.31
CA LEU A 556 24.96 5.54 52.19
C LEU A 556 25.83 6.76 51.89
N GLN A 557 25.33 7.69 51.08
CA GLN A 557 26.01 8.95 50.79
C GLN A 557 26.10 9.83 52.08
N LYS A 558 25.03 9.89 52.84
CA LYS A 558 25.02 10.59 54.14
C LYS A 558 26.02 9.94 55.11
N GLN A 559 26.05 8.62 55.27
CA GLN A 559 27.02 7.90 56.07
C GLN A 559 28.46 8.17 55.64
N HIS A 560 28.72 8.20 54.30
CA HIS A 560 30.02 8.55 53.76
C HIS A 560 30.41 9.99 54.14
N ALA A 561 29.49 10.93 53.97
CA ALA A 561 29.71 12.33 54.34
C ALA A 561 30.02 12.50 55.86
N GLU A 562 29.24 11.86 56.77
CA GLU A 562 29.48 11.90 58.20
C GLU A 562 30.83 11.28 58.56
N LYS A 563 31.21 10.13 58.00
CA LYS A 563 32.53 9.53 58.20
C LYS A 563 33.66 10.46 57.76
N ARG A 564 33.48 11.21 56.69
CA ARG A 564 34.49 12.20 56.24
C ARG A 564 34.50 13.46 57.09
N LEU A 565 33.32 13.89 57.59
CA LEU A 565 33.20 15.03 58.52
C LEU A 565 33.88 14.74 59.84
N ALA A 566 33.79 13.51 60.35
CA ALA A 566 34.45 13.11 61.60
C ALA A 566 35.99 13.33 61.59
N GLY A 567 36.60 13.27 60.38
CA GLY A 567 38.04 13.54 60.21
C GLY A 567 38.40 15.05 60.03
N LEU A 568 37.42 15.97 60.12
CA LEU A 568 37.67 17.42 60.11
C LEU A 568 37.56 18.08 61.45
N PRO A 569 38.13 19.27 61.69
CA PRO A 569 38.00 20.03 62.92
C PRO A 569 36.54 20.23 63.34
N GLU A 570 36.25 20.07 64.60
CA GLU A 570 34.91 20.10 65.17
C GLU A 570 34.20 21.43 64.93
N ALA A 571 34.93 22.52 65.02
CA ALA A 571 34.41 23.86 64.84
C ALA A 571 33.69 24.11 63.46
N ILE A 572 34.01 23.38 62.36
CA ILE A 572 33.43 23.59 61.06
C ILE A 572 32.42 22.51 60.69
N ARG A 573 32.27 21.43 61.52
CA ARG A 573 31.39 20.28 61.07
C ARG A 573 29.94 20.68 61.05
N GLY A 574 29.49 21.57 61.95
CA GLY A 574 28.11 22.07 61.91
C GLY A 574 27.73 22.84 60.64
N ASP A 575 28.58 23.72 60.22
CA ASP A 575 28.35 24.51 59.00
C ASP A 575 28.46 23.65 57.70
N LEU A 576 29.37 22.68 57.73
CA LEU A 576 29.47 21.73 56.59
C LEU A 576 28.24 20.81 56.50
N ARG A 577 27.62 20.39 57.63
CA ARG A 577 26.36 19.66 57.60
C ARG A 577 25.23 20.53 57.08
N LYS A 578 25.12 21.78 57.50
CA LYS A 578 24.14 22.73 57.00
C LYS A 578 24.32 22.95 55.48
N MET A 579 25.54 23.17 55.03
CA MET A 579 25.85 23.31 53.58
C MET A 579 25.46 22.08 52.76
N LEU A 580 25.73 20.85 53.27
CA LEU A 580 25.33 19.61 52.58
C LEU A 580 23.82 19.40 52.55
N ALA A 581 23.09 19.89 53.55
CA ALA A 581 21.64 19.80 53.63
C ALA A 581 20.93 20.86 52.76
N THR A 582 21.57 22.01 52.48
CA THR A 582 21.02 23.11 51.71
C THR A 582 21.16 22.85 50.19
N PRO A 583 20.04 22.89 49.43
CA PRO A 583 20.07 22.77 47.95
C PRO A 583 21.04 23.78 47.34
N LYS A 584 21.74 23.40 46.26
CA LYS A 584 22.80 24.21 45.63
C LYS A 584 22.34 25.63 45.23
N GLY A 585 21.08 25.78 44.79
CA GLY A 585 20.50 27.07 44.42
C GLY A 585 20.17 27.98 45.58
N GLU A 586 19.98 27.45 46.77
CA GLU A 586 19.53 28.13 47.98
C GLU A 586 20.69 28.47 48.95
N ARG A 587 21.91 28.04 48.60
CA ARG A 587 23.10 28.23 49.42
C ARG A 587 23.49 29.69 49.52
N ASP A 588 23.74 30.17 50.73
CA ASP A 588 24.29 31.47 50.98
C ASP A 588 25.78 31.56 50.60
N THR A 589 26.39 32.72 50.75
CA THR A 589 27.77 32.99 50.33
C THR A 589 28.78 32.12 51.10
N VAL A 590 28.55 31.89 52.41
CA VAL A 590 29.42 31.06 53.24
C VAL A 590 29.32 29.59 52.82
N GLN A 591 28.10 29.12 52.63
CA GLN A 591 27.84 27.76 52.14
C GLN A 591 28.42 27.50 50.75
N LYS A 592 28.37 28.46 49.82
CA LYS A 592 29.01 28.37 48.48
C LYS A 592 30.54 28.26 48.62
N TYR A 593 31.13 29.07 49.51
CA TYR A 593 32.58 28.99 49.78
C TYR A 593 32.98 27.63 50.36
N LEU A 594 32.25 27.16 51.35
CA LEU A 594 32.48 25.84 51.96
C LEU A 594 32.31 24.70 50.96
N ALA A 595 31.30 24.80 50.10
CA ALA A 595 31.07 23.82 49.03
C ALA A 595 32.24 23.78 48.06
N GLY A 596 32.77 24.91 47.62
CA GLY A 596 33.95 25.00 46.76
C GLY A 596 35.18 24.28 47.32
N LYS A 597 35.37 24.37 48.65
CA LYS A 597 36.53 23.76 49.33
C LYS A 597 36.32 22.28 49.73
N PHE A 598 35.12 21.93 50.20
CA PHE A 598 34.91 20.66 50.89
C PHE A 598 33.92 19.71 50.18
N GLU A 599 33.00 20.16 49.29
CA GLU A 599 31.94 19.32 48.75
C GLU A 599 32.49 18.07 48.04
N LYS A 600 33.55 18.21 47.25
CA LYS A 600 34.18 17.06 46.55
C LYS A 600 34.80 16.03 47.50
N ARG A 601 35.23 16.44 48.65
CA ARG A 601 35.85 15.55 49.71
C ARG A 601 34.78 14.87 50.55
N LEU A 602 33.63 15.51 50.73
CA LEU A 602 32.54 15.04 51.58
C LEU A 602 31.49 14.22 50.80
N THR A 603 31.39 14.41 49.50
CA THR A 603 30.40 13.69 48.71
C THR A 603 31.01 12.51 47.96
N ILE A 604 30.21 11.49 47.70
CA ILE A 604 30.60 10.32 46.90
C ILE A 604 29.66 10.14 45.75
N THR A 605 30.22 9.93 44.53
CA THR A 605 29.40 9.65 43.35
C THR A 605 28.81 8.24 43.40
N THR A 606 27.69 8.02 42.72
CA THR A 606 27.05 6.69 42.65
C THR A 606 28.01 5.62 42.10
N ALA A 607 28.85 5.97 41.13
CA ALA A 607 29.86 5.07 40.58
C ALA A 607 30.92 4.66 41.62
N ALA A 608 31.45 5.62 42.36
CA ALA A 608 32.40 5.36 43.42
C ALA A 608 31.78 4.56 44.59
N LEU A 609 30.52 4.85 44.94
CA LEU A 609 29.77 4.13 45.96
C LEU A 609 29.58 2.64 45.57
N LYS A 610 29.24 2.35 44.32
CA LYS A 610 29.14 0.98 43.80
C LYS A 610 30.49 0.26 43.84
N LYS A 611 31.59 0.96 43.55
CA LYS A 611 32.95 0.39 43.64
C LYS A 611 33.35 0.07 45.07
N GLN A 612 32.99 0.93 46.04
CA GLN A 612 33.36 0.78 47.46
C GLN A 612 32.41 -0.12 48.24
N ASN A 613 31.18 -0.31 47.82
CA ASN A 613 30.16 -1.09 48.53
C ASN A 613 29.58 -2.20 47.63
N PRO A 614 30.10 -3.45 47.72
CA PRO A 614 29.64 -4.58 46.94
C PRO A 614 28.14 -4.89 47.12
N GLN A 615 27.61 -4.69 48.35
CA GLN A 615 26.19 -4.90 48.62
C GLN A 615 25.31 -3.89 47.87
N PHE A 616 25.72 -2.62 47.80
CA PHE A 616 25.01 -1.61 47.02
C PHE A 616 25.11 -1.87 45.53
N LYS A 617 26.25 -2.37 45.05
CA LYS A 617 26.39 -2.82 43.65
C LYS A 617 25.38 -3.94 43.34
N LYS A 618 25.32 -4.98 44.20
CA LYS A 618 24.37 -6.10 44.04
C LYS A 618 22.91 -5.59 44.10
N LEU A 619 22.56 -4.73 45.05
CA LEU A 619 21.24 -4.12 45.16
C LEU A 619 20.87 -3.35 43.90
N THR A 620 21.81 -2.58 43.32
CA THR A 620 21.55 -1.84 42.07
C THR A 620 21.24 -2.79 40.91
N THR A 621 22.01 -3.89 40.77
CA THR A 621 21.78 -4.89 39.70
C THR A 621 20.42 -5.54 39.86
N THR A 622 20.11 -6.05 41.06
CA THR A 622 18.82 -6.71 41.37
C THR A 622 17.63 -5.77 41.15
N THR A 623 17.78 -4.51 41.56
CA THR A 623 16.76 -3.46 41.35
C THR A 623 16.53 -3.21 39.84
N ASN A 624 17.61 -3.08 39.07
CA ASN A 624 17.47 -2.87 37.61
C ASN A 624 16.82 -4.08 36.94
N ASP A 625 17.16 -5.30 37.34
CA ASP A 625 16.54 -6.52 36.79
C ASP A 625 15.06 -6.60 37.16
N ARG A 626 14.69 -6.23 38.41
CA ARG A 626 13.30 -6.16 38.84
C ARG A 626 12.52 -5.07 38.05
N VAL A 627 13.13 -3.89 37.89
CA VAL A 627 12.54 -2.82 37.07
C VAL A 627 12.34 -3.28 35.63
N LYS A 628 13.31 -3.99 35.05
CA LYS A 628 13.20 -4.53 33.71
C LYS A 628 12.06 -5.56 33.59
N LYS A 629 11.91 -6.44 34.58
CA LYS A 629 10.76 -7.37 34.66
C LYS A 629 9.43 -6.64 34.72
N LEU A 630 9.29 -5.69 35.67
CA LEU A 630 8.06 -4.89 35.79
C LEU A 630 7.76 -4.05 34.53
N GLN A 631 8.78 -3.55 33.86
CA GLN A 631 8.59 -2.86 32.55
C GLN A 631 8.06 -3.79 31.46
N ALA A 632 8.43 -5.07 31.49
CA ALA A 632 7.88 -6.07 30.59
C ALA A 632 6.43 -6.46 30.94
N GLU A 633 6.00 -6.26 32.18
CA GLU A 633 4.64 -6.48 32.66
C GLU A 633 3.71 -5.28 32.36
N LEU A 634 4.26 -4.13 31.92
CA LEU A 634 3.43 -2.96 31.57
C LEU A 634 2.47 -3.32 30.44
N PRO A 635 1.15 -3.18 30.64
CA PRO A 635 0.20 -3.44 29.57
C PRO A 635 0.44 -2.47 28.40
N ALA A 636 0.71 -3.04 27.22
CA ALA A 636 0.84 -2.27 25.99
C ALA A 636 -0.54 -1.82 25.53
N GLU A 637 -0.70 -0.53 25.23
CA GLU A 637 -1.94 -0.04 24.65
C GLU A 637 -2.15 -0.69 23.28
N PRO A 638 -3.27 -1.39 23.03
CA PRO A 638 -3.58 -1.95 21.74
C PRO A 638 -3.73 -0.84 20.71
N GLN A 639 -2.87 -0.87 19.69
CA GLN A 639 -2.83 0.14 18.64
C GLN A 639 -3.02 -0.50 17.28
N ILE A 640 -3.63 0.24 16.36
CA ILE A 640 -3.75 -0.10 14.96
C ILE A 640 -3.04 0.92 14.08
N ARG A 641 -2.43 0.44 13.00
CA ARG A 641 -1.80 1.24 11.96
C ARG A 641 -2.88 1.63 10.94
N ALA A 642 -3.74 2.58 11.30
CA ALA A 642 -4.80 3.08 10.45
C ALA A 642 -4.38 4.30 9.64
N LEU A 643 -5.14 4.62 8.61
CA LEU A 643 -5.21 5.93 7.99
C LEU A 643 -6.60 6.50 8.24
N TRP A 644 -6.68 7.79 8.58
CA TRP A 644 -7.96 8.46 8.82
C TRP A 644 -7.94 9.90 8.32
N ASP A 645 -9.10 10.37 7.91
CA ASP A 645 -9.32 11.75 7.50
C ASP A 645 -9.34 12.68 8.74
N ARG A 646 -8.66 13.81 8.65
CA ARG A 646 -8.51 14.79 9.75
C ARG A 646 -9.27 16.10 9.51
N GLY A 647 -10.09 16.12 8.47
CA GLY A 647 -10.84 17.30 8.04
C GLY A 647 -10.21 18.00 6.85
N GLU A 648 -10.60 19.26 6.64
CA GLU A 648 -10.18 20.03 5.47
C GLU A 648 -8.65 20.15 5.38
N PRO A 649 -8.04 19.65 4.30
CA PRO A 649 -6.59 19.62 4.14
C PRO A 649 -6.05 20.96 3.64
N SER A 650 -4.74 21.04 3.65
CA SER A 650 -4.01 22.06 2.91
C SER A 650 -4.33 21.99 1.41
N PRO A 651 -4.29 23.13 0.69
CA PRO A 651 -4.55 23.15 -0.75
C PRO A 651 -3.60 22.24 -1.53
N THR A 652 -4.13 21.56 -2.53
CA THR A 652 -3.33 20.79 -3.50
C THR A 652 -3.08 21.64 -4.73
N TRP A 653 -1.86 21.69 -5.21
CA TRP A 653 -1.48 22.35 -6.46
C TRP A 653 -0.98 21.34 -7.48
N LEU A 654 -1.23 21.61 -8.75
CA LEU A 654 -0.57 20.90 -9.83
C LEU A 654 0.91 21.29 -9.85
N PHE A 655 1.81 20.33 -9.76
CA PHE A 655 3.24 20.62 -9.80
C PHE A 655 3.79 20.49 -11.21
N ARG A 656 4.30 21.59 -11.76
CA ARG A 656 4.92 21.60 -13.07
C ARG A 656 6.11 20.64 -13.10
N ARG A 657 6.07 19.68 -13.98
CA ARG A 657 7.07 18.57 -14.08
C ARG A 657 7.21 17.76 -12.79
N GLY A 658 6.15 17.62 -12.01
CA GLY A 658 6.20 16.92 -10.73
C GLY A 658 7.04 17.60 -9.64
N GLN A 659 7.51 18.82 -9.85
CA GLN A 659 8.39 19.54 -8.92
C GLN A 659 7.55 20.32 -7.91
N TYR A 660 7.61 19.92 -6.63
CA TYR A 660 6.83 20.54 -5.54
C TYR A 660 7.11 22.05 -5.34
N ASN A 661 8.31 22.51 -5.74
CA ASN A 661 8.71 23.92 -5.69
C ASN A 661 8.29 24.72 -6.94
N LYS A 662 7.54 24.10 -7.85
CA LYS A 662 6.99 24.75 -9.04
C LYS A 662 5.47 24.55 -9.11
N PRO A 663 4.73 25.07 -8.14
CA PRO A 663 3.29 24.95 -8.12
C PRO A 663 2.64 25.69 -9.29
N GLY A 664 1.58 25.11 -9.82
CA GLY A 664 0.68 25.69 -10.79
C GLY A 664 -0.64 26.13 -10.14
N HIS A 665 -1.75 25.86 -10.80
CA HIS A 665 -3.08 26.18 -10.27
C HIS A 665 -3.52 25.17 -9.20
N ARG A 666 -4.53 25.54 -8.40
CA ARG A 666 -5.16 24.66 -7.42
C ARG A 666 -5.94 23.54 -8.08
N ILE A 667 -5.82 22.37 -7.48
CA ILE A 667 -6.55 21.15 -7.88
C ILE A 667 -7.44 20.72 -6.72
N GLY A 668 -8.69 20.43 -7.02
CA GLY A 668 -9.64 19.80 -6.12
C GLY A 668 -9.62 18.27 -6.23
N PRO A 669 -10.35 17.55 -5.35
CA PRO A 669 -10.43 16.10 -5.40
C PRO A 669 -11.19 15.62 -6.66
N GLY A 670 -10.75 14.51 -7.22
CA GLY A 670 -11.37 13.91 -8.40
C GLY A 670 -10.71 12.59 -8.81
N VAL A 671 -11.22 12.05 -9.90
CA VAL A 671 -10.80 10.76 -10.48
C VAL A 671 -10.33 10.98 -11.93
N PRO A 672 -9.69 9.98 -12.56
CA PRO A 672 -9.27 10.12 -13.97
C PRO A 672 -10.46 10.42 -14.89
N SER A 673 -10.36 11.51 -15.64
CA SER A 673 -11.44 12.02 -16.49
C SER A 673 -11.89 11.03 -17.58
N VAL A 674 -10.98 10.19 -18.06
CA VAL A 674 -11.26 9.16 -19.08
C VAL A 674 -12.20 8.07 -18.57
N LEU A 675 -12.19 7.81 -17.26
CA LEU A 675 -13.01 6.78 -16.61
C LEU A 675 -14.35 7.33 -16.11
N THR A 676 -14.69 8.58 -16.43
CA THR A 676 -15.96 9.21 -16.07
C THR A 676 -16.88 9.30 -17.27
N ASP A 677 -18.18 9.45 -17.02
CA ASP A 677 -19.18 9.71 -18.06
C ASP A 677 -19.04 11.11 -18.69
N GLY A 678 -18.11 11.93 -18.18
CA GLY A 678 -17.91 13.32 -18.62
C GLY A 678 -19.06 14.27 -18.28
N ARG A 679 -20.03 13.84 -17.47
CA ARG A 679 -21.25 14.59 -17.12
C ARG A 679 -21.43 14.77 -15.63
N THR A 680 -21.22 13.70 -14.87
CA THR A 680 -21.41 13.69 -13.41
C THR A 680 -20.13 14.19 -12.72
N PRO A 681 -20.19 15.32 -11.95
CA PRO A 681 -19.02 15.79 -11.23
C PRO A 681 -18.67 14.87 -10.07
N PHE A 682 -17.38 14.68 -9.83
CA PHE A 682 -16.92 14.01 -8.61
C PHE A 682 -17.25 14.89 -7.40
N ALA A 683 -18.13 14.41 -6.51
CA ALA A 683 -18.60 15.13 -5.34
C ALA A 683 -18.20 14.40 -4.04
N ALA A 684 -17.30 15.01 -3.28
CA ALA A 684 -16.99 14.57 -1.93
C ALA A 684 -17.88 15.32 -0.93
N ARG A 685 -18.50 14.59 0.01
CA ARG A 685 -19.33 15.15 1.08
C ARG A 685 -18.98 14.47 2.40
N PRO A 686 -19.02 15.20 3.53
CA PRO A 686 -18.89 14.57 4.84
C PRO A 686 -19.81 13.34 4.96
N PRO A 687 -19.33 12.22 5.53
CA PRO A 687 -20.05 10.95 5.53
C PRO A 687 -21.37 10.99 6.33
N TRP A 688 -21.47 11.87 7.33
CA TRP A 688 -22.69 12.15 8.11
C TRP A 688 -22.69 13.62 8.57
N PRO A 689 -23.85 14.16 8.96
CA PRO A 689 -23.93 15.51 9.49
C PRO A 689 -23.04 15.69 10.74
N GLY A 690 -22.20 16.72 10.73
CA GLY A 690 -21.24 16.99 11.80
C GLY A 690 -19.95 16.17 11.76
N ALA A 691 -19.77 15.28 10.78
CA ALA A 691 -18.52 14.56 10.61
C ALA A 691 -17.35 15.53 10.38
N ARG A 692 -16.22 15.25 11.00
CA ARG A 692 -14.98 16.01 10.77
C ARG A 692 -14.29 15.58 9.48
N SER A 693 -14.55 14.36 9.01
CA SER A 693 -14.02 13.84 7.76
C SER A 693 -14.57 14.56 6.54
N THR A 694 -13.75 14.73 5.52
CA THR A 694 -14.13 15.35 4.24
C THR A 694 -14.98 14.44 3.34
N GLY A 695 -14.96 13.13 3.55
CA GLY A 695 -15.63 12.14 2.70
C GLY A 695 -14.99 11.95 1.32
N ARG A 696 -13.79 12.49 1.09
CA ARG A 696 -13.11 12.41 -0.22
C ARG A 696 -12.74 10.98 -0.58
N ARG A 697 -12.20 10.20 0.36
CA ARG A 697 -11.86 8.79 0.13
C ARG A 697 -13.10 7.91 0.03
N LEU A 698 -14.15 8.23 0.77
CA LEU A 698 -15.44 7.53 0.65
C LEU A 698 -16.06 7.74 -0.73
N ALA A 699 -15.99 8.95 -1.28
CA ALA A 699 -16.45 9.24 -2.64
C ALA A 699 -15.63 8.45 -3.68
N LEU A 700 -14.30 8.39 -3.54
CA LEU A 700 -13.43 7.58 -4.38
C LEU A 700 -13.77 6.09 -4.27
N ALA A 701 -13.94 5.58 -3.06
CA ALA A 701 -14.23 4.17 -2.82
C ALA A 701 -15.57 3.76 -3.44
N ARG A 702 -16.62 4.58 -3.30
CA ARG A 702 -17.93 4.36 -3.92
C ARG A 702 -17.84 4.38 -5.45
N TRP A 703 -17.07 5.29 -6.01
CA TRP A 703 -16.84 5.35 -7.46
C TRP A 703 -16.12 4.10 -7.97
N LEU A 704 -15.12 3.59 -7.25
CA LEU A 704 -14.39 2.37 -7.62
C LEU A 704 -15.27 1.11 -7.63
N VAL A 705 -16.23 1.04 -6.72
CA VAL A 705 -17.11 -0.14 -6.59
C VAL A 705 -18.46 0.03 -7.30
N ASP A 706 -18.61 1.09 -8.07
CA ASP A 706 -19.79 1.29 -8.91
C ASP A 706 -19.91 0.11 -9.88
N PRO A 707 -21.08 -0.55 -10.01
CA PRO A 707 -21.28 -1.66 -10.94
C PRO A 707 -20.99 -1.33 -12.40
N ASP A 708 -21.05 -0.04 -12.76
CA ASP A 708 -20.75 0.44 -14.09
C ASP A 708 -19.30 0.92 -14.26
N HIS A 709 -18.47 0.82 -13.21
CA HIS A 709 -17.06 1.17 -13.28
C HIS A 709 -16.32 0.26 -14.27
N PRO A 710 -15.60 0.83 -15.26
CA PRO A 710 -15.08 0.06 -16.39
C PRO A 710 -13.98 -0.94 -16.03
N LEU A 711 -13.21 -0.73 -14.96
CA LEU A 711 -11.99 -1.47 -14.70
C LEU A 711 -12.04 -2.38 -13.48
N THR A 712 -12.61 -1.96 -12.35
CA THR A 712 -12.46 -2.65 -11.06
C THR A 712 -12.79 -4.15 -11.13
N ALA A 713 -13.93 -4.50 -11.71
CA ALA A 713 -14.33 -5.91 -11.85
C ALA A 713 -13.44 -6.66 -12.85
N ARG A 714 -13.14 -6.05 -14.02
CA ARG A 714 -12.25 -6.64 -15.03
C ARG A 714 -10.85 -6.95 -14.47
N VAL A 715 -10.28 -6.01 -13.76
CA VAL A 715 -8.94 -6.16 -13.17
C VAL A 715 -8.92 -7.30 -12.14
N MET A 716 -9.95 -7.40 -11.30
CA MET A 716 -10.01 -8.46 -10.29
C MET A 716 -10.21 -9.84 -10.91
N VAL A 717 -11.15 -10.01 -11.83
CA VAL A 717 -11.36 -11.33 -12.47
C VAL A 717 -10.18 -11.75 -13.33
N ASN A 718 -9.48 -10.80 -13.97
CA ASN A 718 -8.26 -11.09 -14.72
C ASN A 718 -7.13 -11.61 -13.83
N ARG A 719 -7.02 -11.11 -12.58
CA ARG A 719 -6.04 -11.62 -11.61
C ARG A 719 -6.41 -12.99 -11.08
N ILE A 720 -7.68 -13.23 -10.75
CA ILE A 720 -8.13 -14.57 -10.35
C ILE A 720 -7.83 -15.55 -11.49
N TRP A 721 -8.11 -15.16 -12.72
CA TRP A 721 -7.78 -15.93 -13.91
C TRP A 721 -6.27 -16.21 -14.04
N PHE A 722 -5.44 -15.18 -13.91
CA PHE A 722 -3.98 -15.32 -13.94
C PHE A 722 -3.47 -16.34 -12.93
N HIS A 723 -3.96 -16.28 -11.70
CA HIS A 723 -3.51 -17.23 -10.67
C HIS A 723 -3.92 -18.66 -10.95
N HIS A 724 -5.07 -18.88 -11.58
CA HIS A 724 -5.48 -20.25 -11.97
C HIS A 724 -4.81 -20.74 -13.24
N PHE A 725 -4.71 -19.90 -14.26
CA PHE A 725 -4.27 -20.30 -15.60
C PHE A 725 -2.85 -19.85 -15.96
N GLY A 726 -2.12 -19.21 -15.05
CA GLY A 726 -0.73 -18.81 -15.25
C GLY A 726 -0.52 -17.60 -16.17
N ARG A 727 -1.55 -17.18 -16.92
CA ARG A 727 -1.54 -16.00 -17.81
C ARG A 727 -2.89 -15.27 -17.70
N GLY A 728 -2.88 -13.95 -17.61
CA GLY A 728 -4.10 -13.15 -17.63
C GLY A 728 -4.78 -13.16 -19.00
N LEU A 729 -6.10 -12.98 -19.05
CA LEU A 729 -6.78 -12.67 -20.30
C LEU A 729 -6.22 -11.37 -20.90
N VAL A 730 -5.90 -10.39 -20.06
CA VAL A 730 -5.01 -9.27 -20.34
C VAL A 730 -3.67 -9.60 -19.70
N GLU A 731 -2.64 -9.80 -20.50
CA GLU A 731 -1.33 -10.24 -20.01
C GLU A 731 -0.66 -9.18 -19.12
N THR A 732 -0.81 -7.91 -19.46
CA THR A 732 -0.28 -6.77 -18.67
C THR A 732 -1.18 -6.50 -17.46
N LEU A 733 -1.01 -7.24 -16.36
CA LEU A 733 -1.89 -7.22 -15.18
C LEU A 733 -2.04 -5.83 -14.52
N SER A 734 -1.05 -4.97 -14.66
CA SER A 734 -1.05 -3.60 -14.13
C SER A 734 -1.35 -2.52 -15.17
N ASN A 735 -1.60 -2.90 -16.43
CA ASN A 735 -1.81 -1.95 -17.51
C ASN A 735 -2.88 -2.41 -18.51
N PHE A 736 -4.10 -1.93 -18.33
CA PHE A 736 -5.26 -2.09 -19.20
C PHE A 736 -5.42 -0.91 -20.18
N GLY A 737 -4.50 0.07 -20.12
CA GLY A 737 -4.48 1.23 -20.98
C GLY A 737 -3.97 0.93 -22.40
N ASN A 738 -3.76 2.01 -23.18
CA ASN A 738 -3.35 1.94 -24.58
C ASN A 738 -1.99 1.25 -24.81
N ALA A 739 -1.10 1.27 -23.83
CA ALA A 739 0.19 0.59 -23.91
C ALA A 739 0.16 -0.85 -23.36
N GLY A 740 -0.97 -1.28 -22.79
CA GLY A 740 -1.19 -2.65 -22.36
C GLY A 740 -1.59 -3.59 -23.51
N THR A 741 -1.55 -4.90 -23.21
CA THR A 741 -2.00 -5.91 -24.17
C THR A 741 -3.53 -5.90 -24.30
N ARG A 742 -4.03 -6.18 -25.48
CA ARG A 742 -5.46 -6.43 -25.65
C ARG A 742 -5.82 -7.80 -25.07
N PRO A 743 -7.04 -7.96 -24.53
CA PRO A 743 -7.47 -9.25 -24.00
C PRO A 743 -7.49 -10.33 -25.09
N SER A 744 -6.99 -11.52 -24.78
CA SER A 744 -7.05 -12.69 -25.67
C SER A 744 -8.50 -13.10 -25.96
N HIS A 745 -9.37 -12.99 -24.97
CA HIS A 745 -10.80 -13.32 -25.04
C HIS A 745 -11.64 -12.17 -24.46
N PRO A 746 -11.87 -11.08 -25.21
CA PRO A 746 -12.51 -9.87 -24.69
C PRO A 746 -13.93 -10.12 -24.17
N GLN A 747 -14.70 -10.95 -24.86
CA GLN A 747 -16.06 -11.30 -24.43
C GLN A 747 -16.05 -12.11 -23.13
N LEU A 748 -15.12 -13.05 -22.95
CA LEU A 748 -14.98 -13.80 -21.72
C LEU A 748 -14.61 -12.89 -20.55
N LEU A 749 -13.70 -11.93 -20.76
CA LEU A 749 -13.32 -10.97 -19.72
C LEU A 749 -14.53 -10.15 -19.25
N ASP A 750 -15.33 -9.64 -20.16
CA ASP A 750 -16.54 -8.86 -19.82
C ASP A 750 -17.61 -9.74 -19.18
N TRP A 751 -17.78 -10.99 -19.65
CA TRP A 751 -18.69 -11.95 -19.04
C TRP A 751 -18.30 -12.24 -17.59
N LEU A 752 -17.02 -12.49 -17.29
CA LEU A 752 -16.49 -12.73 -15.96
C LEU A 752 -16.65 -11.49 -15.06
N ALA A 753 -16.36 -10.31 -15.58
CA ALA A 753 -16.51 -9.06 -14.82
C ALA A 753 -17.98 -8.80 -14.41
N ARG A 754 -18.91 -8.99 -15.34
CA ARG A 754 -20.36 -8.88 -15.03
C ARG A 754 -20.84 -9.99 -14.11
N THR A 755 -20.32 -11.20 -14.25
CA THR A 755 -20.66 -12.31 -13.37
C THR A 755 -20.19 -12.05 -11.93
N LEU A 756 -18.97 -11.50 -11.72
CA LEU A 756 -18.52 -11.11 -10.37
C LEU A 756 -19.48 -10.13 -9.71
N ILE A 757 -19.98 -9.13 -10.44
CA ILE A 757 -20.93 -8.14 -9.93
C ILE A 757 -22.28 -8.80 -9.59
N GLU A 758 -22.80 -9.63 -10.49
CA GLU A 758 -24.08 -10.35 -10.32
C GLU A 758 -24.04 -11.35 -9.15
N GLU A 759 -22.89 -12.01 -8.96
CA GLU A 759 -22.62 -12.90 -7.82
C GLU A 759 -22.23 -12.11 -6.54
N LYS A 760 -22.68 -10.85 -6.45
CA LYS A 760 -22.48 -9.98 -5.27
C LYS A 760 -21.02 -9.82 -4.89
N TRP A 761 -20.12 -9.73 -5.88
CA TRP A 761 -18.69 -9.55 -5.70
C TRP A 761 -17.99 -10.68 -4.93
N SER A 762 -18.57 -11.90 -4.88
CA SER A 762 -18.00 -13.08 -4.23
C SER A 762 -16.79 -13.60 -5.02
N ILE A 763 -15.62 -13.58 -4.37
CA ILE A 763 -14.39 -14.14 -4.95
C ILE A 763 -14.46 -15.66 -4.98
N LYS A 764 -15.00 -16.29 -3.93
CA LYS A 764 -15.14 -17.77 -3.88
C LYS A 764 -16.07 -18.28 -4.97
N GLN A 765 -17.09 -17.51 -5.32
CA GLN A 765 -17.97 -17.90 -6.43
C GLN A 765 -17.23 -17.85 -7.77
N MET A 766 -16.37 -16.86 -7.98
CA MET A 766 -15.52 -16.82 -9.19
C MET A 766 -14.58 -18.02 -9.27
N HIS A 767 -14.01 -18.46 -8.15
CA HIS A 767 -13.24 -19.72 -8.11
C HIS A 767 -14.08 -20.92 -8.52
N ARG A 768 -15.29 -21.05 -7.98
CA ARG A 768 -16.20 -22.14 -8.37
C ARG A 768 -16.48 -22.14 -9.87
N VAL A 769 -16.77 -21.00 -10.44
CA VAL A 769 -17.04 -20.87 -11.88
C VAL A 769 -15.82 -21.26 -12.69
N MET A 770 -14.63 -20.75 -12.37
CA MET A 770 -13.40 -21.06 -13.12
C MET A 770 -12.96 -22.51 -12.96
N MET A 771 -12.95 -23.04 -11.74
CA MET A 771 -12.44 -24.38 -11.46
C MET A 771 -13.38 -25.48 -11.91
N ASN A 772 -14.68 -25.24 -12.05
CA ASN A 772 -15.63 -26.19 -12.60
C ASN A 772 -15.69 -26.21 -14.13
N SER A 773 -14.92 -25.36 -14.84
CA SER A 773 -14.77 -25.45 -16.29
C SER A 773 -13.92 -26.65 -16.69
N ASN A 774 -14.16 -27.20 -17.85
CA ASN A 774 -13.30 -28.21 -18.44
C ASN A 774 -11.92 -27.63 -18.80
N ALA A 775 -11.82 -26.34 -19.09
CA ALA A 775 -10.57 -25.63 -19.28
C ALA A 775 -9.60 -25.81 -18.09
N TYR A 776 -10.09 -25.67 -16.84
CA TYR A 776 -9.26 -25.88 -15.64
C TYR A 776 -8.92 -27.34 -15.39
N ARG A 777 -9.78 -28.26 -15.83
CA ARG A 777 -9.66 -29.69 -15.57
C ARG A 777 -8.81 -30.44 -16.59
N GLN A 778 -8.28 -29.77 -17.63
CA GLN A 778 -7.41 -30.36 -18.64
C GLN A 778 -6.08 -30.88 -18.06
N LEU A 779 -5.46 -31.84 -18.74
CA LEU A 779 -4.05 -32.22 -18.57
C LEU A 779 -3.14 -31.08 -19.06
N SER A 780 -1.91 -31.03 -18.49
CA SER A 780 -0.85 -30.12 -18.94
C SER A 780 -0.03 -30.66 -20.11
N ALA A 781 -0.29 -31.88 -20.54
CA ALA A 781 0.48 -32.56 -21.58
C ALA A 781 0.52 -31.78 -22.91
N ILE A 782 1.70 -31.64 -23.47
CA ILE A 782 1.96 -31.00 -24.76
C ILE A 782 1.49 -31.95 -25.87
N ARG A 783 0.76 -31.36 -26.86
CA ARG A 783 0.37 -32.02 -28.09
C ARG A 783 1.06 -31.27 -29.25
N PRO A 784 2.00 -31.91 -29.97
CA PRO A 784 2.82 -31.21 -31.00
C PRO A 784 2.01 -30.43 -32.03
N ALA A 785 0.93 -30.99 -32.55
CA ALA A 785 0.07 -30.33 -33.54
C ALA A 785 -0.67 -29.10 -32.98
N ALA A 786 -0.96 -29.05 -31.70
CA ALA A 786 -1.57 -27.87 -31.07
C ALA A 786 -0.51 -26.83 -30.69
N GLU A 787 0.67 -27.27 -30.31
CA GLU A 787 1.81 -26.41 -30.00
C GLU A 787 2.31 -25.67 -31.25
N GLU A 788 2.27 -26.31 -32.43
CA GLU A 788 2.60 -25.66 -33.71
C GLU A 788 1.65 -24.48 -34.02
N VAL A 789 0.36 -24.58 -33.68
CA VAL A 789 -0.65 -23.56 -33.96
C VAL A 789 -0.69 -22.46 -32.88
N ASP A 790 -0.53 -22.83 -31.62
CA ASP A 790 -0.56 -21.93 -30.46
C ASP A 790 0.53 -22.32 -29.45
N PRO A 791 1.81 -21.99 -29.74
CA PRO A 791 2.96 -22.41 -28.94
C PRO A 791 2.94 -21.81 -27.54
N GLU A 792 2.37 -20.63 -27.40
CA GLU A 792 2.25 -19.93 -26.11
C GLU A 792 1.02 -20.35 -25.29
N ASN A 793 0.21 -21.28 -25.80
CA ASN A 793 -1.03 -21.72 -25.17
C ASN A 793 -1.99 -20.57 -24.79
N ARG A 794 -2.04 -19.54 -25.63
CA ARG A 794 -2.91 -18.36 -25.42
C ARG A 794 -4.40 -18.69 -25.49
N LEU A 795 -4.76 -19.74 -26.21
CA LEU A 795 -6.12 -20.22 -26.37
C LEU A 795 -6.51 -21.24 -25.30
N LEU A 796 -5.58 -21.60 -24.40
CA LEU A 796 -5.79 -22.57 -23.31
C LEU A 796 -6.25 -23.95 -23.80
N TRP A 797 -5.58 -24.49 -24.85
CA TRP A 797 -5.83 -25.86 -25.32
C TRP A 797 -5.29 -26.95 -24.39
N ARG A 798 -4.49 -26.57 -23.38
CA ARG A 798 -4.05 -27.42 -22.26
C ARG A 798 -3.96 -26.60 -20.98
N MET A 799 -3.90 -27.26 -19.82
CA MET A 799 -3.54 -26.59 -18.57
C MET A 799 -2.03 -26.29 -18.55
N PRO A 800 -1.58 -25.11 -18.11
CA PRO A 800 -0.15 -24.85 -17.94
C PRO A 800 0.43 -25.62 -16.75
N LEU A 801 1.62 -26.16 -16.89
CA LEU A 801 2.42 -26.66 -15.79
C LEU A 801 3.02 -25.48 -15.03
N LYS A 802 2.86 -25.42 -13.70
CA LYS A 802 3.34 -24.31 -12.88
C LYS A 802 4.36 -24.76 -11.84
N ARG A 803 5.47 -24.02 -11.68
CA ARG A 803 6.33 -24.19 -10.53
C ARG A 803 5.63 -23.64 -9.28
N MET A 804 5.84 -24.29 -8.13
CA MET A 804 5.37 -23.77 -6.85
C MET A 804 6.03 -22.43 -6.52
N GLU A 805 5.28 -21.52 -5.92
CA GLU A 805 5.78 -20.27 -5.38
C GLU A 805 6.60 -20.46 -4.09
N ALA A 806 7.45 -19.52 -3.77
CA ALA A 806 8.39 -19.59 -2.65
C ALA A 806 7.76 -20.03 -1.32
N GLU A 807 6.65 -19.41 -0.94
CA GLU A 807 5.93 -19.75 0.30
C GLU A 807 5.35 -21.15 0.25
N VAL A 808 4.83 -21.55 -0.92
CA VAL A 808 4.23 -22.87 -1.13
C VAL A 808 5.29 -23.96 -1.02
N ILE A 809 6.49 -23.76 -1.57
CA ILE A 809 7.62 -24.70 -1.45
C ILE A 809 7.99 -24.88 0.02
N ARG A 810 8.27 -23.79 0.73
CA ARG A 810 8.66 -23.86 2.15
C ARG A 810 7.57 -24.50 3.02
N ASP A 811 6.33 -24.05 2.86
CA ASP A 811 5.21 -24.55 3.66
C ASP A 811 4.91 -26.02 3.35
N SER A 812 5.07 -26.47 2.10
CA SER A 812 4.93 -27.88 1.69
C SER A 812 6.01 -28.76 2.31
N ILE A 813 7.27 -28.31 2.31
CA ILE A 813 8.36 -29.05 2.95
C ILE A 813 8.08 -29.23 4.44
N LEU A 814 7.63 -28.18 5.12
CA LEU A 814 7.24 -28.22 6.54
C LEU A 814 6.06 -29.17 6.78
N ALA A 815 5.02 -29.11 5.95
CA ALA A 815 3.84 -29.95 6.05
C ALA A 815 4.19 -31.42 5.87
N VAL A 816 4.98 -31.75 4.84
CA VAL A 816 5.42 -33.11 4.55
C VAL A 816 6.31 -33.66 5.67
N ALA A 817 7.23 -32.83 6.19
CA ALA A 817 8.08 -33.18 7.32
C ALA A 817 7.31 -33.31 8.67
N GLY A 818 6.05 -32.88 8.73
CA GLY A 818 5.27 -32.85 9.98
C GLY A 818 5.75 -31.82 10.99
N ARG A 819 6.37 -30.73 10.49
CA ARG A 819 6.93 -29.63 11.30
C ARG A 819 6.19 -28.32 11.10
N LEU A 820 5.14 -28.29 10.29
CA LEU A 820 4.27 -27.15 10.13
C LEU A 820 3.36 -27.00 11.35
N HIS A 821 3.51 -25.90 12.05
CA HIS A 821 2.65 -25.54 13.19
C HIS A 821 1.47 -24.69 12.70
N ASP A 822 0.28 -25.23 12.83
CA ASP A 822 -0.96 -24.57 12.44
C ASP A 822 -1.47 -23.64 13.56
N SER A 823 -0.88 -22.42 13.61
CA SER A 823 -1.28 -21.37 14.54
C SER A 823 -1.48 -20.08 13.75
N PRO A 824 -2.72 -19.80 13.32
CA PRO A 824 -3.03 -18.63 12.52
C PRO A 824 -2.97 -17.33 13.35
N PHE A 825 -2.79 -16.20 12.63
CA PHE A 825 -2.89 -14.83 13.15
C PHE A 825 -1.78 -14.42 14.14
N GLY A 826 -1.87 -13.17 14.59
CA GLY A 826 -0.99 -12.60 15.60
C GLY A 826 0.34 -12.05 15.06
N PRO A 827 1.22 -11.60 15.95
CA PRO A 827 2.52 -11.03 15.58
C PRO A 827 3.35 -11.98 14.70
N PRO A 828 4.15 -11.44 13.76
CA PRO A 828 4.97 -12.28 12.89
C PRO A 828 6.15 -12.90 13.63
N ASP A 829 6.51 -14.13 13.24
CA ASP A 829 7.67 -14.82 13.77
C ASP A 829 8.96 -14.08 13.40
N PRO A 830 9.91 -13.96 14.30
CA PRO A 830 11.16 -13.28 14.04
C PRO A 830 12.01 -14.04 13.03
N VAL A 831 12.92 -13.32 12.37
CA VAL A 831 13.97 -13.90 11.53
C VAL A 831 15.33 -13.66 12.17
N ASP A 832 16.26 -14.57 11.96
CA ASP A 832 17.67 -14.45 12.34
C ASP A 832 18.48 -14.07 11.10
N VAL A 833 19.25 -12.98 11.22
CA VAL A 833 20.11 -12.48 10.15
C VAL A 833 21.55 -12.78 10.53
N ARG A 834 22.22 -13.63 9.76
CA ARG A 834 23.62 -13.99 9.98
C ARG A 834 24.57 -12.94 9.39
N PRO A 835 25.83 -12.86 9.87
CA PRO A 835 26.81 -11.92 9.32
C PRO A 835 27.15 -12.16 7.85
N ASP A 836 26.98 -13.40 7.36
CA ASP A 836 27.17 -13.78 5.94
C ASP A 836 25.98 -13.45 5.05
N GLY A 837 24.93 -12.83 5.61
CA GLY A 837 23.73 -12.42 4.88
C GLY A 837 22.63 -13.47 4.84
N LEU A 838 22.86 -14.71 5.30
CA LEU A 838 21.78 -15.72 5.37
C LEU A 838 20.71 -15.28 6.36
N VAL A 839 19.46 -15.29 5.91
CA VAL A 839 18.27 -14.98 6.73
C VAL A 839 17.40 -16.23 6.86
N THR A 840 17.15 -16.65 8.09
CA THR A 840 16.33 -17.83 8.39
C THR A 840 15.18 -17.47 9.30
N SER A 841 14.04 -18.18 9.17
CA SER A 841 12.94 -18.08 10.12
C SER A 841 13.29 -18.84 11.40
N ARG A 842 12.98 -18.23 12.56
CA ARG A 842 13.23 -18.87 13.84
C ARG A 842 12.20 -19.96 14.12
N GLU A 843 12.67 -21.12 14.58
CA GLU A 843 11.80 -22.19 15.02
C GLU A 843 11.19 -21.86 16.39
N SER A 844 9.90 -22.17 16.57
CA SER A 844 9.25 -22.20 17.88
C SER A 844 9.34 -23.60 18.49
N PRO A 845 9.07 -23.78 19.80
CA PRO A 845 9.01 -25.13 20.40
C PRO A 845 8.07 -26.10 19.67
N ASP A 846 6.99 -25.58 19.05
CA ASP A 846 5.96 -26.36 18.37
C ASP A 846 6.23 -26.51 16.85
N GLY A 847 7.33 -25.98 16.33
CA GLY A 847 7.69 -25.98 14.92
C GLY A 847 7.64 -24.60 14.28
N TRP A 848 7.46 -24.56 12.96
CA TRP A 848 7.38 -23.33 12.18
C TRP A 848 5.96 -23.07 11.71
N ARG A 849 5.53 -21.81 11.82
CA ARG A 849 4.28 -21.39 11.18
C ARG A 849 4.45 -21.22 9.66
N ARG A 850 3.32 -21.08 8.97
CA ARG A 850 3.28 -20.77 7.55
C ARG A 850 4.07 -19.50 7.20
N SER A 851 4.60 -19.46 5.99
CA SER A 851 5.42 -18.36 5.47
C SER A 851 4.77 -16.99 5.58
N ILE A 852 3.43 -16.91 5.47
CA ILE A 852 2.67 -15.66 5.62
C ILE A 852 2.79 -15.05 7.04
N TYR A 853 3.13 -15.85 8.05
CA TYR A 853 3.31 -15.42 9.44
C TYR A 853 4.76 -15.14 9.82
N ILE A 854 5.73 -15.29 8.91
CA ILE A 854 7.11 -14.86 9.12
C ILE A 854 7.18 -13.35 8.96
N ARG A 855 8.05 -12.70 9.74
CA ARG A 855 8.30 -11.27 9.62
C ARG A 855 8.83 -10.91 8.24
N HIS A 856 8.00 -10.25 7.45
CA HIS A 856 8.32 -9.83 6.09
C HIS A 856 9.01 -8.46 6.13
N ARG A 857 10.35 -8.45 6.14
CA ARG A 857 11.13 -7.22 6.07
C ARG A 857 11.58 -6.96 4.64
N ARG A 858 11.51 -5.69 4.20
CA ARG A 858 11.92 -5.33 2.82
C ARG A 858 13.41 -5.56 2.54
N LYS A 859 14.26 -5.48 3.57
CA LYS A 859 15.72 -5.64 3.42
C LYS A 859 16.28 -6.93 4.00
N HIS A 860 15.50 -7.73 4.65
CA HIS A 860 15.93 -8.97 5.30
C HIS A 860 14.86 -10.03 5.13
N MET A 861 14.63 -10.43 3.88
CA MET A 861 13.74 -11.57 3.59
C MET A 861 14.43 -12.90 3.93
N PRO A 862 13.68 -13.92 4.36
CA PRO A 862 14.22 -15.28 4.47
C PRO A 862 14.82 -15.73 3.14
N THR A 863 16.07 -16.22 3.18
CA THR A 863 16.84 -16.52 1.96
C THR A 863 16.15 -17.57 1.07
N ILE A 864 15.49 -18.57 1.65
CA ILE A 864 14.71 -19.53 0.87
C ILE A 864 13.59 -18.86 0.06
N LEU A 865 12.90 -17.88 0.67
CA LEU A 865 11.80 -17.20 -0.03
C LEU A 865 12.35 -16.30 -1.14
N GLU A 866 13.43 -15.57 -0.88
CA GLU A 866 14.08 -14.72 -1.88
C GLU A 866 14.66 -15.55 -3.03
N THR A 867 15.28 -16.70 -2.74
CA THR A 867 15.85 -17.61 -3.76
C THR A 867 14.78 -18.14 -4.71
N PHE A 868 13.55 -18.34 -4.24
CA PHE A 868 12.41 -18.80 -5.03
C PHE A 868 11.47 -17.66 -5.47
N ASP A 869 12.04 -16.47 -5.72
CA ASP A 869 11.38 -15.34 -6.36
C ASP A 869 10.27 -14.66 -5.53
N LEU A 870 10.33 -14.71 -4.18
CA LEU A 870 9.46 -13.84 -3.39
C LEU A 870 9.80 -12.38 -3.70
N PRO A 871 8.82 -11.56 -4.18
CA PRO A 871 9.11 -10.24 -4.67
C PRO A 871 9.44 -9.25 -3.54
N GLN A 872 10.30 -8.28 -3.88
CA GLN A 872 10.50 -7.09 -3.06
C GLN A 872 9.33 -6.12 -3.24
N MET A 873 8.75 -5.63 -2.14
CA MET A 873 7.61 -4.72 -2.16
C MET A 873 8.06 -3.26 -2.35
N ILE A 874 8.22 -2.81 -3.63
CA ILE A 874 8.69 -1.46 -3.99
C ILE A 874 7.85 -0.87 -5.14
N PRO A 875 6.74 -0.18 -4.87
CA PRO A 875 6.00 -0.15 -3.62
C PRO A 875 5.21 -1.44 -3.37
N ASN A 876 4.75 -2.14 -4.42
CA ASN A 876 3.97 -3.38 -4.41
C ASN A 876 4.45 -4.33 -5.51
N CYS A 877 3.85 -5.52 -5.59
CA CYS A 877 4.06 -6.48 -6.66
C CYS A 877 2.71 -6.90 -7.26
N VAL A 878 2.50 -6.62 -8.53
CA VAL A 878 1.28 -7.02 -9.25
C VAL A 878 1.44 -8.38 -9.91
N GLU A 879 2.65 -8.71 -10.34
CA GLU A 879 3.03 -9.95 -10.97
C GLU A 879 4.37 -10.42 -10.41
N ARG A 880 4.41 -11.65 -9.91
CA ARG A 880 5.63 -12.25 -9.38
C ARG A 880 6.53 -12.73 -10.52
N PRO A 881 7.85 -12.50 -10.45
CA PRO A 881 8.77 -13.19 -11.34
C PRO A 881 8.69 -14.70 -11.12
N ASP A 882 8.94 -15.47 -12.17
CA ASP A 882 9.11 -16.93 -12.11
C ASP A 882 10.41 -17.29 -12.84
N SER A 883 11.38 -17.78 -12.08
CA SER A 883 12.69 -18.15 -12.60
C SER A 883 13.02 -19.61 -12.25
N THR A 884 13.81 -20.26 -13.10
CA THR A 884 14.41 -21.57 -12.81
C THR A 884 15.92 -21.42 -12.95
N VAL A 885 16.61 -21.32 -11.82
CA VAL A 885 18.04 -21.05 -11.74
C VAL A 885 18.76 -22.06 -10.83
N ALA A 886 20.04 -22.28 -11.10
CA ALA A 886 20.86 -23.24 -10.36
C ALA A 886 20.92 -22.98 -8.84
N SER A 887 20.84 -21.71 -8.41
CA SER A 887 20.83 -21.33 -7.00
C SER A 887 19.65 -21.93 -6.22
N GLN A 888 18.51 -22.14 -6.86
CA GLN A 888 17.33 -22.76 -6.24
C GLN A 888 17.59 -24.23 -5.90
N ALA A 889 18.12 -25.00 -6.86
CA ALA A 889 18.51 -26.38 -6.62
C ALA A 889 19.62 -26.50 -5.56
N LEU A 890 20.66 -25.64 -5.65
CA LEU A 890 21.75 -25.61 -4.67
C LEU A 890 21.25 -25.25 -3.26
N HIS A 891 20.28 -24.35 -3.14
CA HIS A 891 19.68 -24.02 -1.85
C HIS A 891 18.97 -25.23 -1.25
N LEU A 892 18.11 -25.92 -2.00
CA LEU A 892 17.41 -27.12 -1.52
C LEU A 892 18.37 -28.24 -1.13
N PHE A 893 19.50 -28.40 -1.84
CA PHE A 893 20.50 -29.44 -1.53
C PHE A 893 21.37 -29.11 -0.32
N ASN A 894 21.75 -27.85 -0.13
CA ASN A 894 22.81 -27.50 0.83
C ASN A 894 22.27 -26.84 2.11
N ASP A 895 21.05 -26.31 2.10
CA ASP A 895 20.52 -25.59 3.25
C ASP A 895 20.30 -26.54 4.45
N THR A 896 20.79 -26.12 5.61
CA THR A 896 20.76 -26.94 6.83
C THR A 896 19.35 -27.16 7.36
N MET A 897 18.44 -26.19 7.19
CA MET A 897 17.04 -26.34 7.57
C MET A 897 16.36 -27.40 6.70
N ILE A 898 16.58 -27.37 5.37
CA ILE A 898 15.99 -28.34 4.45
C ILE A 898 16.47 -29.75 4.76
N ARG A 899 17.77 -29.92 5.05
CA ARG A 899 18.33 -31.22 5.44
C ARG A 899 17.74 -31.75 6.75
N SER A 900 17.59 -30.87 7.75
CA SER A 900 16.94 -31.21 9.02
C SER A 900 15.46 -31.60 8.84
N LEU A 901 14.76 -30.93 7.92
CA LEU A 901 13.38 -31.25 7.57
C LEU A 901 13.27 -32.59 6.81
N ALA A 902 14.27 -32.95 5.99
CA ALA A 902 14.33 -34.26 5.37
C ALA A 902 14.56 -35.37 6.41
N ASP A 903 15.35 -35.13 7.46
CA ASP A 903 15.47 -36.05 8.62
C ASP A 903 14.11 -36.22 9.32
N SER A 904 13.40 -35.12 9.60
CA SER A 904 12.05 -35.15 10.22
C SER A 904 11.04 -35.88 9.33
N PHE A 905 11.11 -35.69 8.01
CA PHE A 905 10.26 -36.39 7.05
C PHE A 905 10.51 -37.89 7.11
N ALA A 906 11.78 -38.31 7.10
CA ALA A 906 12.13 -39.71 7.21
C ALA A 906 11.71 -40.36 8.56
N GLU A 907 11.81 -39.61 9.65
CA GLU A 907 11.32 -40.07 10.97
C GLU A 907 9.80 -40.26 10.96
N ARG A 908 9.08 -39.32 10.32
CA ARG A 908 7.62 -39.43 10.13
C ARG A 908 7.25 -40.66 9.31
N VAL A 909 7.92 -40.86 8.19
CA VAL A 909 7.71 -42.03 7.33
C VAL A 909 7.97 -43.34 8.08
N ALA A 910 9.10 -43.42 8.80
CA ALA A 910 9.44 -44.64 9.57
C ALA A 910 8.44 -44.91 10.70
N ARG A 911 7.89 -43.86 11.33
CA ARG A 911 6.87 -43.97 12.36
C ARG A 911 5.52 -44.44 11.78
N GLU A 912 5.13 -43.90 10.61
CA GLU A 912 3.81 -44.17 10.03
C GLU A 912 3.77 -45.47 9.18
N ALA A 913 4.87 -45.84 8.52
CA ALA A 913 4.95 -46.97 7.64
C ALA A 913 5.75 -48.17 8.23
N GLY A 914 6.41 -48.02 9.39
CA GLY A 914 7.26 -49.01 10.01
C GLY A 914 8.59 -49.22 9.29
N LYS A 915 9.15 -50.45 9.40
CA LYS A 915 10.51 -50.74 8.92
C LYS A 915 10.55 -51.33 7.49
N GLN A 916 9.42 -51.57 6.87
CA GLN A 916 9.37 -52.23 5.55
C GLN A 916 9.67 -51.21 4.44
N PRO A 917 10.76 -51.38 3.64
CA PRO A 917 11.20 -50.38 2.67
C PRO A 917 10.13 -50.02 1.65
N TYR A 918 9.37 -51.01 1.13
CA TYR A 918 8.32 -50.68 0.14
C TYR A 918 7.20 -49.82 0.73
N LYS A 919 6.78 -50.04 1.99
CA LYS A 919 5.79 -49.22 2.68
C LYS A 919 6.32 -47.82 2.95
N GLN A 920 7.61 -47.71 3.25
CA GLN A 920 8.26 -46.40 3.45
C GLN A 920 8.27 -45.59 2.15
N ILE A 921 8.54 -46.22 1.01
CA ILE A 921 8.47 -45.56 -0.31
C ILE A 921 7.04 -45.14 -0.60
N GLU A 922 6.06 -46.01 -0.46
CA GLU A 922 4.66 -45.69 -0.67
C GLU A 922 4.22 -44.50 0.20
N ARG A 923 4.57 -44.51 1.49
CA ARG A 923 4.22 -43.45 2.41
C ARG A 923 4.92 -42.12 2.07
N SER A 924 6.17 -42.19 1.62
CA SER A 924 6.90 -40.99 1.16
C SER A 924 6.20 -40.35 -0.02
N TYR A 925 5.74 -41.15 -1.00
CA TYR A 925 4.97 -40.64 -2.15
C TYR A 925 3.61 -40.09 -1.76
N GLN A 926 2.87 -40.76 -0.89
CA GLN A 926 1.58 -40.26 -0.38
C GLN A 926 1.73 -38.88 0.27
N LEU A 927 2.78 -38.68 1.08
CA LEU A 927 3.01 -37.44 1.79
C LEU A 927 3.53 -36.31 0.88
N ALA A 928 4.50 -36.61 0.00
CA ALA A 928 5.17 -35.61 -0.81
C ALA A 928 4.44 -35.34 -2.14
N MET A 929 3.91 -36.39 -2.79
CA MET A 929 3.33 -36.30 -4.13
C MET A 929 1.79 -36.37 -4.14
N GLY A 930 1.16 -36.76 -3.03
CA GLY A 930 -0.29 -36.96 -2.96
C GLY A 930 -0.78 -38.15 -3.80
N ARG A 931 0.10 -39.09 -4.16
CA ARG A 931 -0.20 -40.29 -4.97
C ARG A 931 0.64 -41.50 -4.55
N MET A 932 0.30 -42.63 -5.05
CA MET A 932 1.14 -43.83 -4.96
C MET A 932 2.31 -43.76 -5.95
N PRO A 933 3.46 -44.36 -5.67
CA PRO A 933 4.51 -44.53 -6.66
C PRO A 933 4.06 -45.48 -7.77
N SER A 934 4.49 -45.26 -9.00
CA SER A 934 4.40 -46.25 -10.07
C SER A 934 5.30 -47.45 -9.77
N ASP A 935 5.12 -48.53 -10.50
CA ASP A 935 5.95 -49.72 -10.30
C ASP A 935 7.44 -49.40 -10.54
N ALA A 936 7.75 -48.66 -11.60
CA ALA A 936 9.13 -48.19 -11.87
C ALA A 936 9.71 -47.31 -10.75
N GLU A 937 8.94 -46.35 -10.25
CA GLU A 937 9.36 -45.50 -9.14
C GLU A 937 9.56 -46.32 -7.85
N ARG A 938 8.76 -47.34 -7.62
CA ARG A 938 8.91 -48.24 -6.48
C ARG A 938 10.18 -49.07 -6.58
N GLU A 939 10.47 -49.66 -7.77
CA GLU A 939 11.70 -50.41 -8.02
C GLU A 939 12.95 -49.53 -7.84
N ILE A 940 12.98 -48.38 -8.45
CA ILE A 940 14.07 -47.39 -8.30
C ILE A 940 14.24 -47.00 -6.82
N GLY A 941 13.14 -46.74 -6.12
CA GLY A 941 13.17 -46.40 -4.71
C GLY A 941 13.76 -47.48 -3.82
N LEU A 942 13.39 -48.76 -4.07
CA LEU A 942 13.93 -49.93 -3.33
C LEU A 942 15.45 -50.06 -3.56
N ALA A 943 15.89 -50.02 -4.81
CA ALA A 943 17.31 -50.11 -5.17
C ALA A 943 18.10 -48.90 -4.55
N ALA A 944 17.55 -47.72 -4.58
CA ALA A 944 18.15 -46.55 -3.98
C ALA A 944 18.30 -46.66 -2.45
N LEU A 945 17.27 -47.12 -1.74
CA LEU A 945 17.34 -47.33 -0.29
C LEU A 945 18.35 -48.38 0.11
N GLU A 946 18.49 -49.47 -0.66
CA GLU A 946 19.48 -50.50 -0.44
C GLU A 946 20.90 -49.95 -0.61
N GLU A 947 21.18 -49.29 -1.74
CA GLU A 947 22.48 -48.72 -2.04
C GLU A 947 22.88 -47.63 -1.08
N LEU A 948 21.98 -46.68 -0.77
CA LEU A 948 22.20 -45.65 0.23
C LEU A 948 22.48 -46.26 1.61
N THR A 949 21.80 -47.34 2.00
CA THR A 949 22.05 -48.00 3.26
C THR A 949 23.45 -48.63 3.29
N ARG A 950 23.90 -49.22 2.16
CA ARG A 950 25.25 -49.73 1.99
C ARG A 950 26.30 -48.63 2.11
N LEU A 951 26.10 -47.52 1.42
CA LEU A 951 27.00 -46.36 1.44
C LEU A 951 27.09 -45.71 2.85
N TRP A 952 25.99 -45.57 3.55
CA TRP A 952 25.99 -45.07 4.92
C TRP A 952 26.64 -46.04 5.93
N ARG A 953 26.60 -47.37 5.71
CA ARG A 953 27.38 -48.33 6.50
C ARG A 953 28.87 -48.14 6.31
N LEU A 954 29.34 -48.02 5.07
CA LEU A 954 30.75 -47.79 4.74
C LEU A 954 31.25 -46.48 5.35
N ARG A 955 30.56 -45.37 5.15
CA ARG A 955 30.91 -44.09 5.72
C ARG A 955 30.99 -44.08 7.25
N ARG A 956 30.18 -44.89 7.91
CA ARG A 956 30.25 -45.06 9.38
C ARG A 956 31.54 -45.75 9.87
N GLN A 957 32.17 -46.51 8.99
CA GLN A 957 33.42 -47.25 9.31
C GLN A 957 34.67 -46.42 9.00
N GLU A 958 34.56 -45.29 8.30
CA GLU A 958 35.71 -44.45 7.94
C GLU A 958 36.36 -43.83 9.21
N PRO A 959 37.71 -43.97 9.36
CA PRO A 959 38.44 -43.35 10.46
C PRO A 959 38.35 -41.83 10.36
N GLY A 960 38.03 -41.17 11.47
CA GLY A 960 38.00 -39.69 11.50
C GLY A 960 36.62 -39.05 11.35
N THR A 961 35.54 -39.82 11.21
CA THR A 961 34.16 -39.29 11.21
C THR A 961 33.85 -38.65 12.56
N THR A 962 33.94 -37.31 12.64
CA THR A 962 33.75 -36.51 13.89
C THR A 962 32.28 -36.20 14.19
N ASP A 963 31.36 -36.55 13.30
CA ASP A 963 29.95 -36.32 13.48
C ASP A 963 29.34 -37.27 14.53
N LYS A 964 29.21 -36.75 15.75
CA LYS A 964 28.62 -37.46 16.89
C LYS A 964 27.17 -37.88 16.66
N THR A 965 26.45 -37.18 15.79
CA THR A 965 25.03 -37.47 15.45
C THR A 965 24.95 -38.64 14.45
N SER A 966 25.91 -38.77 13.52
CA SER A 966 25.96 -39.88 12.56
C SER A 966 26.15 -41.23 13.23
N LYS A 967 26.79 -41.28 14.39
CA LYS A 967 27.02 -42.51 15.17
C LYS A 967 25.75 -43.03 15.88
N LYS A 968 24.77 -42.20 16.14
CA LYS A 968 23.54 -42.60 16.85
C LYS A 968 22.42 -43.07 15.93
N THR A 969 22.31 -42.51 14.71
CA THR A 969 21.23 -42.82 13.75
C THR A 969 21.59 -44.07 12.91
N PRO A 970 20.71 -45.06 12.79
CA PRO A 970 20.96 -46.25 11.96
C PRO A 970 21.21 -45.90 10.47
N PRO A 971 22.09 -46.66 9.75
CA PRO A 971 22.34 -46.44 8.33
C PRO A 971 21.07 -46.47 7.46
N SER A 972 20.12 -47.33 7.75
CA SER A 972 18.81 -47.38 7.04
C SER A 972 17.98 -46.14 7.26
N GLN A 973 18.00 -45.52 8.44
CA GLN A 973 17.31 -44.26 8.69
C GLN A 973 17.97 -43.07 7.97
N ARG A 974 19.30 -43.07 7.88
CA ARG A 974 20.05 -42.09 7.07
C ARG A 974 19.80 -42.25 5.58
N ALA A 975 19.68 -43.49 5.10
CA ALA A 975 19.30 -43.79 3.73
C ALA A 975 17.91 -43.26 3.41
N LEU A 976 16.94 -43.50 4.30
CA LEU A 976 15.59 -42.96 4.15
C LEU A 976 15.56 -41.45 4.16
N SER A 977 16.36 -40.78 5.04
CA SER A 977 16.47 -39.31 5.05
C SER A 977 17.04 -38.80 3.74
N THR A 978 18.11 -39.42 3.21
CA THR A 978 18.65 -39.04 1.90
C THR A 978 17.65 -39.21 0.77
N TYR A 979 16.90 -40.31 0.79
CA TYR A 979 15.83 -40.56 -0.18
C TYR A 979 14.69 -39.55 -0.08
N CYS A 980 14.22 -39.23 1.13
CA CYS A 980 13.23 -38.18 1.38
C CYS A 980 13.72 -36.80 0.90
N HIS A 981 15.02 -36.50 1.12
CA HIS A 981 15.62 -35.25 0.62
C HIS A 981 15.63 -35.20 -0.92
N THR A 982 15.90 -36.32 -1.59
CA THR A 982 15.83 -36.39 -3.06
C THR A 982 14.41 -36.17 -3.56
N LEU A 983 13.38 -36.69 -2.90
CA LEU A 983 11.98 -36.48 -3.27
C LEU A 983 11.61 -35.00 -3.16
N LEU A 984 12.04 -34.26 -2.09
CA LEU A 984 11.79 -32.82 -1.91
C LEU A 984 12.47 -31.98 -3.00
N ASN A 985 13.52 -32.49 -3.65
CA ASN A 985 14.24 -31.83 -4.74
C ASN A 985 13.74 -32.22 -6.14
N SER A 986 12.75 -33.12 -6.23
CA SER A 986 12.26 -33.61 -7.51
C SER A 986 11.30 -32.63 -8.19
N ALA A 987 11.26 -32.66 -9.53
CA ALA A 987 10.27 -31.92 -10.31
C ALA A 987 8.83 -32.28 -9.92
N GLY A 988 8.54 -33.55 -9.63
CA GLY A 988 7.22 -34.01 -9.19
C GLY A 988 6.76 -33.36 -7.87
N PHE A 989 7.71 -32.95 -7.01
CA PHE A 989 7.40 -32.19 -5.81
C PHE A 989 7.20 -30.71 -6.12
N LEU A 990 8.11 -30.10 -6.88
CA LEU A 990 8.20 -28.65 -7.08
C LEU A 990 7.20 -28.08 -8.09
N PHE A 991 6.62 -28.91 -8.96
CA PHE A 991 5.68 -28.47 -9.99
C PHE A 991 4.27 -29.02 -9.73
N ILE A 992 3.30 -28.25 -10.19
CA ILE A 992 1.87 -28.55 -10.11
C ILE A 992 1.36 -28.71 -11.54
N ASP A 993 0.88 -29.92 -11.83
CA ASP A 993 0.21 -30.23 -13.09
C ASP A 993 -1.23 -29.76 -13.07
#